data_169334bc701db9e6d96bd6a65633298a
#
_entry.id   169334bc701db9e6d96bd6a65633298a
#
_cell.length_a   1.000
_cell.length_b   1.000
_cell.length_c   1.000
_cell.angle_alpha   90.00
_cell.angle_beta   90.00
_cell.angle_gamma   90.00
#
_symmetry.space_group_name_H-M   'P 1'
#
loop_
_entity.id
_entity.type
_entity.pdbx_description
1 polymer ?
#
loop_
_entity_poly.entity_id
_entity_poly.type
_entity_poly.pdbx_seq_one_letter_code
_entity_poly.pdbx_strand_id
1 'polypeptide(L)'
;MKKRILKSNKLNIILTSLAVIAALSMLTLWSGNLREQKAYKEAGGEIVVIFRDKMPEQGLSNLMNQYDGRLNLVSHIDNYALLAVESSSYFNIILQSLNEDPAVLEAQGNTTISTLGFSNDTYADSQWAIENPGYYSYLTQAGKIELPAMKDIDMDVVEAWELLSETALPKREVVVAVIDTGVDYTHPDLVDHMWVNKGEIPGDNIDNDGNGYIDDIYGWDFYNKDATVCHYSFSSKLNMNLALPEDNDDHGTHVAGIIGATLDNGIGIAGIASKVDVRIMSLKINGGRKGTGTLADAIEAIKYATRMGADICNLSWGTSSYTETLKQVMKESDMLFVAAAGNTGEDNNDEPVYPASLKLDNLISVTFIDSDGKLTDSSNYGLDSVDIAAPGEDILSTIVGSYGSLSGSSMAAPQVSAIAALLYASRENIYPSNIKELILTNRKELPELKDYIRYPGIPSAYGALRAIDTLLSDNEAPIMSFDTLYKSSNMVVPVRVVDNGSSGVRIVRWSLGEKTVADFARGVNGSSVENNQITVSKAGKYTFYASDYAGNETVQVYEVVEDNKGPKLNISYTVSDNYKSRTVTIHYSDIESGVKRLEYMPGKRKAEDFLPSDAGIVLDAQENKAKFKVKKDGVYTIFGIDNRGNMSVKTVTIRTVRAQTLQLSQTDRRMLVDDTYTLRAYIKPGSSTDRVTFTSSDDSIVRVSANGKLTALSEGNATITVRTSSGLKSTCKIVVVQKSSG
;
A
#
# COMPACT_ATOMS: atom_id res chain seq x y z
N MET A 1 -26.63 -51.28 52.53
CA MET A 1 -25.71 -50.43 51.80
C MET A 1 -24.38 -51.11 51.32
N LYS A 2 -23.76 -51.96 52.13
CA LYS A 2 -22.48 -52.63 51.78
C LYS A 2 -22.50 -53.58 50.52
N LYS A 3 -23.66 -54.22 50.22
CA LYS A 3 -23.78 -55.14 49.07
C LYS A 3 -23.97 -54.44 47.71
N ARG A 4 -24.31 -53.14 47.65
CA ARG A 4 -24.41 -52.40 46.38
C ARG A 4 -23.10 -51.80 45.96
N ILE A 5 -22.19 -51.44 46.87
CA ILE A 5 -20.87 -50.88 46.60
C ILE A 5 -19.93 -51.96 46.04
N LEU A 6 -20.01 -53.21 46.49
CA LEU A 6 -19.20 -54.31 46.01
C LEU A 6 -19.54 -54.75 44.53
N LYS A 7 -20.80 -54.57 44.08
CA LYS A 7 -21.21 -54.87 42.71
C LYS A 7 -20.76 -53.77 41.73
N SER A 8 -20.74 -52.49 42.15
CA SER A 8 -20.25 -51.37 41.34
C SER A 8 -18.75 -51.45 41.11
N ASN A 9 -17.95 -51.80 42.12
CA ASN A 9 -16.50 -51.92 41.96
C ASN A 9 -16.09 -53.12 41.09
N LYS A 10 -16.83 -54.25 41.10
CA LYS A 10 -16.56 -55.36 40.18
C LYS A 10 -16.91 -55.02 38.73
N LEU A 11 -17.96 -54.26 38.47
CA LEU A 11 -18.35 -53.84 37.13
C LEU A 11 -17.32 -52.84 36.55
N ASN A 12 -16.84 -51.91 37.36
CA ASN A 12 -15.80 -50.97 36.96
C ASN A 12 -14.43 -51.65 36.70
N ILE A 13 -14.07 -52.65 37.48
CA ILE A 13 -12.83 -53.43 37.24
C ILE A 13 -12.95 -54.26 35.95
N ILE A 14 -14.11 -54.81 35.63
CA ILE A 14 -14.33 -55.56 34.38
C ILE A 14 -14.32 -54.60 33.18
N LEU A 15 -14.92 -53.39 33.27
CA LEU A 15 -14.92 -52.38 32.20
C LEU A 15 -13.52 -51.80 31.95
N THR A 16 -12.73 -51.55 33.01
CA THR A 16 -11.33 -51.12 32.86
C THR A 16 -10.45 -52.27 32.30
N SER A 17 -10.66 -53.50 32.68
CA SER A 17 -9.92 -54.63 32.11
C SER A 17 -10.25 -54.88 30.64
N LEU A 18 -11.49 -54.71 30.22
CA LEU A 18 -11.90 -54.79 28.81
C LEU A 18 -11.36 -53.61 27.98
N ALA A 19 -11.31 -52.39 28.52
CA ALA A 19 -10.70 -51.25 27.88
C ALA A 19 -9.18 -51.40 27.72
N VAL A 20 -8.49 -51.96 28.70
CA VAL A 20 -7.05 -52.26 28.60
C VAL A 20 -6.78 -53.40 27.62
N ILE A 21 -7.61 -54.44 27.54
CA ILE A 21 -7.49 -55.51 26.53
C ILE A 21 -7.78 -54.96 25.11
N ALA A 22 -8.76 -54.11 24.95
CA ALA A 22 -9.02 -53.46 23.68
C ALA A 22 -7.88 -52.51 23.24
N ALA A 23 -7.30 -51.74 24.17
CA ALA A 23 -6.13 -50.91 23.93
C ALA A 23 -4.88 -51.73 23.60
N LEU A 24 -4.67 -52.88 24.27
CA LEU A 24 -3.58 -53.81 23.98
C LEU A 24 -3.78 -54.53 22.64
N SER A 25 -5.02 -54.87 22.26
CA SER A 25 -5.28 -55.45 20.93
C SER A 25 -5.19 -54.41 19.80
N MET A 26 -5.53 -53.14 20.04
CA MET A 26 -5.26 -52.05 19.09
C MET A 26 -3.75 -51.75 18.98
N LEU A 27 -3.01 -51.79 20.07
CA LEU A 27 -1.55 -51.64 20.07
C LEU A 27 -0.83 -52.82 19.34
N THR A 28 -1.35 -54.06 19.45
CA THR A 28 -0.82 -55.20 18.70
C THR A 28 -1.17 -55.17 17.22
N LEU A 29 -2.38 -54.69 16.86
CA LEU A 29 -2.75 -54.42 15.45
C LEU A 29 -1.94 -53.25 14.88
N TRP A 30 -1.75 -52.19 15.65
CA TRP A 30 -0.94 -51.01 15.25
C TRP A 30 0.57 -51.37 15.16
N SER A 31 1.10 -52.17 16.09
CA SER A 31 2.48 -52.68 16.00
C SER A 31 2.65 -53.73 14.91
N GLY A 32 1.61 -54.42 14.52
CA GLY A 32 1.58 -55.31 13.36
C GLY A 32 1.69 -54.50 12.06
N ASN A 33 0.85 -53.49 11.88
CA ASN A 33 0.88 -52.59 10.74
C ASN A 33 2.21 -51.79 10.65
N LEU A 34 2.77 -51.35 11.78
CA LEU A 34 4.10 -50.70 11.81
C LEU A 34 5.23 -51.67 11.51
N ARG A 35 5.12 -52.98 11.90
CA ARG A 35 6.07 -53.98 11.51
C ARG A 35 5.96 -54.35 10.02
N GLU A 36 4.76 -54.40 9.47
CA GLU A 36 4.57 -54.60 8.03
C GLU A 36 5.07 -53.38 7.23
N GLN A 37 4.74 -52.12 7.62
CA GLN A 37 5.26 -50.94 6.96
C GLN A 37 6.79 -50.80 7.12
N LYS A 38 7.37 -51.19 8.26
CA LYS A 38 8.82 -51.22 8.44
C LYS A 38 9.48 -52.31 7.65
N ALA A 39 8.80 -53.48 7.50
CA ALA A 39 9.26 -54.58 6.63
C ALA A 39 9.20 -54.15 5.14
N TYR A 40 8.18 -53.36 4.72
CA TYR A 40 8.11 -52.80 3.36
C TYR A 40 9.15 -51.72 3.07
N LYS A 41 9.59 -50.92 4.05
CA LYS A 41 10.67 -49.93 3.89
C LYS A 41 12.09 -50.55 3.92
N GLU A 42 12.23 -51.73 4.54
CA GLU A 42 13.48 -52.52 4.55
C GLU A 42 13.50 -53.57 3.43
N ALA A 43 12.36 -53.82 2.77
CA ALA A 43 12.28 -54.71 1.58
C ALA A 43 12.90 -53.96 0.37
N GLY A 44 13.66 -54.68 -0.40
CA GLY A 44 14.50 -54.19 -1.50
C GLY A 44 13.74 -53.65 -2.72
N GLY A 45 12.46 -53.27 -2.58
CA GLY A 45 11.57 -52.78 -3.65
C GLY A 45 10.74 -53.91 -4.29
N GLU A 46 9.79 -53.53 -5.10
CA GLU A 46 8.91 -54.42 -5.85
C GLU A 46 9.22 -54.38 -7.35
N ILE A 47 9.10 -55.49 -8.05
CA ILE A 47 9.28 -55.61 -9.50
C ILE A 47 7.96 -56.09 -10.12
N VAL A 48 7.45 -55.32 -11.09
CA VAL A 48 6.36 -55.70 -11.96
C VAL A 48 6.94 -56.53 -13.10
N VAL A 49 6.43 -57.77 -13.31
CA VAL A 49 6.86 -58.65 -14.39
C VAL A 49 5.70 -58.97 -15.30
N ILE A 50 5.91 -58.80 -16.58
CA ILE A 50 4.95 -59.20 -17.63
C ILE A 50 5.60 -60.39 -18.39
N PHE A 51 4.90 -61.49 -18.41
CA PHE A 51 5.32 -62.67 -19.16
C PHE A 51 4.82 -62.66 -20.58
N ARG A 52 5.54 -63.31 -21.51
CA ARG A 52 5.14 -63.42 -22.95
C ARG A 52 3.83 -64.18 -23.16
N ASP A 53 3.66 -65.17 -22.33
CA ASP A 53 2.47 -66.02 -22.32
C ASP A 53 1.89 -66.10 -20.92
N LYS A 54 0.68 -66.66 -20.77
CA LYS A 54 0.08 -66.88 -19.45
C LYS A 54 0.95 -67.79 -18.63
N MET A 55 1.41 -67.30 -17.51
CA MET A 55 2.33 -68.00 -16.60
C MET A 55 1.53 -68.83 -15.58
N PRO A 56 1.58 -70.17 -15.65
CA PRO A 56 0.94 -70.98 -14.61
C PRO A 56 1.69 -70.88 -13.29
N GLU A 57 0.99 -71.11 -12.15
CA GLU A 57 1.58 -71.04 -10.79
C GLU A 57 2.83 -71.87 -10.62
N GLN A 58 2.87 -73.07 -11.23
CA GLN A 58 4.07 -73.93 -11.19
C GLN A 58 5.24 -73.33 -11.95
N GLY A 59 4.99 -72.65 -13.07
CA GLY A 59 6.01 -71.94 -13.84
C GLY A 59 6.59 -70.78 -13.07
N LEU A 60 5.72 -69.97 -12.43
CA LEU A 60 6.11 -68.87 -11.58
C LEU A 60 6.93 -69.33 -10.36
N SER A 61 6.49 -70.39 -9.68
CA SER A 61 7.23 -71.01 -8.57
C SER A 61 8.63 -71.51 -9.01
N ASN A 62 8.74 -72.07 -10.20
CA ASN A 62 10.01 -72.49 -10.75
C ASN A 62 10.96 -71.31 -11.06
N LEU A 63 10.41 -70.20 -11.57
CA LEU A 63 11.16 -68.97 -11.81
C LEU A 63 11.66 -68.38 -10.47
N MET A 64 10.80 -68.27 -9.48
CA MET A 64 11.15 -67.70 -8.17
C MET A 64 12.20 -68.53 -7.44
N ASN A 65 12.17 -69.89 -7.57
CA ASN A 65 13.14 -70.75 -6.96
C ASN A 65 14.59 -70.57 -7.50
N GLN A 66 14.74 -69.92 -8.67
CA GLN A 66 16.06 -69.60 -9.21
C GLN A 66 16.79 -68.49 -8.44
N TYR A 67 16.03 -67.72 -7.63
CA TYR A 67 16.56 -66.59 -6.88
C TYR A 67 16.78 -66.89 -5.39
N ASP A 68 16.88 -68.18 -4.99
CA ASP A 68 17.22 -68.61 -3.64
C ASP A 68 16.42 -67.96 -2.51
N GLY A 69 15.11 -67.75 -2.71
CA GLY A 69 14.21 -67.12 -1.73
C GLY A 69 14.33 -65.60 -1.65
N ARG A 70 15.06 -64.93 -2.55
CA ARG A 70 15.20 -63.46 -2.58
C ARG A 70 14.03 -62.75 -3.24
N LEU A 71 13.10 -63.50 -3.84
CA LEU A 71 11.84 -62.99 -4.43
C LEU A 71 10.65 -63.60 -3.70
N ASN A 72 9.72 -62.76 -3.34
CA ASN A 72 8.43 -63.15 -2.76
C ASN A 72 7.30 -62.72 -3.71
N LEU A 73 6.32 -63.61 -3.91
CA LEU A 73 5.15 -63.32 -4.72
C LEU A 73 4.18 -62.40 -3.91
N VAL A 74 3.88 -61.22 -4.46
CA VAL A 74 2.88 -60.30 -3.91
C VAL A 74 1.53 -60.54 -4.57
N SER A 75 1.49 -60.58 -5.90
CA SER A 75 0.30 -60.89 -6.67
C SER A 75 0.62 -61.52 -8.03
N HIS A 76 -0.33 -62.30 -8.59
CA HIS A 76 -0.20 -62.93 -9.90
C HIS A 76 -1.57 -63.04 -10.59
N ILE A 77 -1.66 -62.53 -11.80
CA ILE A 77 -2.86 -62.59 -12.64
C ILE A 77 -2.42 -62.83 -14.08
N ASP A 78 -2.83 -63.96 -14.65
CA ASP A 78 -2.58 -64.34 -16.04
C ASP A 78 -1.10 -64.29 -16.44
N ASN A 79 -0.67 -63.27 -17.18
CA ASN A 79 0.72 -63.06 -17.58
C ASN A 79 1.42 -61.94 -16.81
N TYR A 80 0.87 -61.54 -15.68
CA TYR A 80 1.39 -60.47 -14.81
C TYR A 80 1.73 -61.02 -13.43
N ALA A 81 2.87 -60.63 -12.88
CA ALA A 81 3.22 -60.86 -11.47
C ALA A 81 3.85 -59.62 -10.84
N LEU A 82 3.52 -59.39 -9.56
CA LEU A 82 4.21 -58.43 -8.69
C LEU A 82 5.09 -59.25 -7.72
N LEU A 83 6.38 -58.98 -7.74
CA LEU A 83 7.39 -59.69 -6.97
C LEU A 83 8.07 -58.70 -6.02
N ALA A 84 8.13 -59.02 -4.72
CA ALA A 84 8.89 -58.25 -3.74
C ALA A 84 10.34 -58.82 -3.63
N VAL A 85 11.33 -57.93 -3.65
CA VAL A 85 12.75 -58.27 -3.49
C VAL A 85 13.13 -58.14 -2.02
N GLU A 86 13.82 -59.13 -1.48
CA GLU A 86 14.14 -59.22 -0.05
C GLU A 86 15.12 -58.13 0.43
N SER A 87 15.95 -57.58 -0.45
CA SER A 87 16.93 -56.55 -0.13
C SER A 87 17.24 -55.66 -1.34
N SER A 88 17.37 -54.36 -1.14
CA SER A 88 17.72 -53.36 -2.18
C SER A 88 19.07 -53.66 -2.87
N SER A 89 19.99 -54.38 -2.20
CA SER A 89 21.26 -54.77 -2.78
C SER A 89 21.12 -55.76 -3.93
N TYR A 90 20.00 -56.51 -4.00
CA TYR A 90 19.74 -57.48 -5.06
C TYR A 90 18.80 -56.94 -6.15
N PHE A 91 18.17 -55.81 -5.94
CA PHE A 91 17.12 -55.30 -6.81
C PHE A 91 17.53 -55.16 -8.28
N ASN A 92 18.62 -54.45 -8.56
CA ASN A 92 19.08 -54.23 -9.93
C ASN A 92 19.56 -55.52 -10.60
N ILE A 93 20.18 -56.44 -9.82
CA ILE A 93 20.67 -57.74 -10.32
C ILE A 93 19.49 -58.63 -10.72
N ILE A 94 18.44 -58.68 -9.86
CA ILE A 94 17.25 -59.48 -10.10
C ILE A 94 16.45 -58.87 -11.26
N LEU A 95 16.30 -57.56 -11.30
CA LEU A 95 15.60 -56.86 -12.38
C LEU A 95 16.24 -57.11 -13.74
N GLN A 96 17.59 -57.07 -13.81
CA GLN A 96 18.32 -57.39 -15.02
C GLN A 96 18.12 -58.86 -15.41
N SER A 97 18.27 -59.78 -14.45
CA SER A 97 18.13 -61.22 -14.69
C SER A 97 16.72 -61.59 -15.16
N LEU A 98 15.66 -60.95 -14.62
CA LEU A 98 14.28 -61.15 -15.08
C LEU A 98 14.11 -60.69 -16.52
N ASN A 99 14.69 -59.57 -16.92
CA ASN A 99 14.60 -59.06 -18.30
C ASN A 99 15.41 -59.94 -19.31
N GLU A 100 16.36 -60.73 -18.82
CA GLU A 100 17.12 -61.70 -19.63
C GLU A 100 16.44 -63.09 -19.73
N ASP A 101 15.38 -63.32 -18.91
CA ASP A 101 14.64 -64.60 -18.93
C ASP A 101 13.74 -64.66 -20.20
N PRO A 102 13.84 -65.77 -21.00
CA PRO A 102 13.04 -65.91 -22.23
C PRO A 102 11.52 -65.89 -22.02
N ALA A 103 11.03 -66.26 -20.83
CA ALA A 103 9.60 -66.23 -20.51
C ALA A 103 9.08 -64.82 -20.19
N VAL A 104 9.98 -63.91 -19.84
CA VAL A 104 9.62 -62.52 -19.49
C VAL A 104 9.55 -61.67 -20.75
N LEU A 105 8.49 -60.91 -20.88
CA LEU A 105 8.34 -59.88 -21.90
C LEU A 105 9.04 -58.59 -21.45
N GLU A 106 8.78 -58.21 -20.18
CA GLU A 106 9.29 -57.00 -19.56
C GLU A 106 9.26 -57.16 -18.03
N ALA A 107 10.29 -56.69 -17.36
CA ALA A 107 10.34 -56.50 -15.91
C ALA A 107 10.80 -55.09 -15.61
N GLN A 108 10.08 -54.39 -14.72
CA GLN A 108 10.41 -53.02 -14.29
C GLN A 108 10.16 -52.88 -12.80
N GLY A 109 10.82 -51.88 -12.18
CA GLY A 109 10.49 -51.48 -10.81
C GLY A 109 9.04 -51.05 -10.69
N ASN A 110 8.36 -51.47 -9.63
CA ASN A 110 7.04 -50.98 -9.31
C ASN A 110 7.14 -49.50 -8.92
N THR A 111 6.65 -48.61 -9.76
CA THR A 111 6.64 -47.18 -9.51
C THR A 111 5.31 -46.76 -8.92
N THR A 112 5.35 -45.83 -8.00
CA THR A 112 4.16 -45.24 -7.44
C THR A 112 3.39 -44.47 -8.53
N ILE A 113 2.09 -44.72 -8.67
CA ILE A 113 1.21 -43.93 -9.51
C ILE A 113 0.47 -43.00 -8.55
N SER A 114 0.70 -41.68 -8.70
CA SER A 114 -0.11 -40.65 -8.03
C SER A 114 -1.18 -40.12 -8.94
N THR A 115 -2.27 -39.63 -8.39
CA THR A 115 -3.19 -38.74 -9.10
C THR A 115 -2.39 -37.51 -9.54
N LEU A 116 -2.71 -36.97 -10.71
CA LEU A 116 -2.13 -35.71 -11.21
C LEU A 116 -2.67 -34.57 -10.35
N GLY A 117 -2.11 -34.36 -9.14
CA GLY A 117 -2.28 -33.21 -8.30
C GLY A 117 -1.17 -32.19 -8.60
N PHE A 118 -1.24 -31.01 -8.00
CA PHE A 118 -0.22 -29.94 -8.15
C PHE A 118 1.14 -30.32 -7.54
N SER A 119 1.20 -31.33 -6.68
CA SER A 119 2.41 -31.84 -6.01
C SER A 119 2.32 -33.35 -5.75
N ASN A 120 3.48 -34.01 -5.60
CA ASN A 120 3.57 -35.39 -5.17
C ASN A 120 3.58 -35.56 -3.64
N ASP A 121 3.47 -34.48 -2.87
CA ASP A 121 3.52 -34.49 -1.42
C ASP A 121 2.29 -35.14 -0.81
N THR A 122 2.50 -35.89 0.29
CA THR A 122 1.49 -36.80 0.86
C THR A 122 0.15 -36.14 1.21
N TYR A 123 0.17 -34.86 1.52
CA TYR A 123 -1.00 -34.08 1.97
C TYR A 123 -1.34 -32.90 1.06
N ALA A 124 -0.81 -32.86 -0.17
CA ALA A 124 -1.09 -31.78 -1.11
C ALA A 124 -2.60 -31.55 -1.33
N ASP A 125 -3.39 -32.64 -1.43
CA ASP A 125 -4.85 -32.61 -1.56
C ASP A 125 -5.61 -32.02 -0.34
N SER A 126 -4.89 -31.75 0.75
CA SER A 126 -5.44 -31.13 1.96
C SER A 126 -5.13 -29.61 2.03
N GLN A 127 -4.41 -29.06 1.05
CA GLN A 127 -3.98 -27.66 1.01
C GLN A 127 -4.88 -26.81 0.09
N TRP A 128 -6.14 -26.61 0.53
CA TRP A 128 -7.13 -25.88 -0.24
C TRP A 128 -6.77 -24.42 -0.55
N ALA A 129 -5.84 -23.84 0.22
CA ALA A 129 -5.34 -22.49 0.00
C ALA A 129 -4.42 -22.40 -1.24
N ILE A 130 -3.83 -23.52 -1.67
CA ILE A 130 -2.94 -23.62 -2.84
C ILE A 130 -3.74 -23.94 -4.09
N GLU A 131 -4.65 -24.93 -4.01
CA GLU A 131 -5.56 -25.32 -5.06
C GLU A 131 -6.91 -25.76 -4.47
N ASN A 132 -8.02 -25.14 -4.92
CA ASN A 132 -9.35 -25.45 -4.43
C ASN A 132 -10.30 -25.84 -5.58
N PRO A 133 -10.43 -27.14 -5.90
CA PRO A 133 -11.31 -27.63 -6.95
C PRO A 133 -12.81 -27.60 -6.57
N GLY A 134 -13.16 -27.17 -5.36
CA GLY A 134 -14.50 -27.16 -4.77
C GLY A 134 -14.67 -28.15 -3.61
N TYR A 135 -13.58 -28.76 -3.18
CA TYR A 135 -13.47 -29.64 -2.02
C TYR A 135 -12.00 -29.76 -1.60
N TYR A 136 -11.75 -30.21 -0.37
CA TYR A 136 -10.40 -30.54 0.13
C TYR A 136 -10.43 -31.72 1.08
N SER A 137 -9.30 -32.39 1.23
CA SER A 137 -9.12 -33.49 2.17
C SER A 137 -8.76 -32.94 3.55
N TYR A 138 -9.63 -33.13 4.54
CA TYR A 138 -9.35 -32.77 5.94
C TYR A 138 -8.73 -33.97 6.70
N LEU A 139 -7.59 -33.73 7.34
CA LEU A 139 -6.86 -34.79 8.07
C LEU A 139 -7.43 -34.98 9.47
N THR A 140 -7.97 -36.17 9.73
CA THR A 140 -8.46 -36.58 11.06
C THR A 140 -7.60 -37.69 11.66
N GLN A 141 -7.77 -37.98 12.95
CA GLN A 141 -7.13 -39.14 13.58
C GLN A 141 -7.55 -40.48 12.96
N ALA A 142 -8.69 -40.56 12.31
CA ALA A 142 -9.23 -41.75 11.66
C ALA A 142 -8.85 -41.83 10.16
N GLY A 143 -8.18 -40.86 9.61
CA GLY A 143 -7.81 -40.73 8.21
C GLY A 143 -8.34 -39.44 7.57
N LYS A 144 -8.22 -39.32 6.24
CA LYS A 144 -8.72 -38.18 5.48
C LYS A 144 -10.24 -38.27 5.29
N ILE A 145 -10.92 -37.13 5.40
CA ILE A 145 -12.33 -36.96 5.02
C ILE A 145 -12.39 -35.80 4.01
N GLU A 146 -13.26 -35.91 3.00
CA GLU A 146 -13.48 -34.87 2.04
C GLU A 146 -14.51 -33.86 2.59
N LEU A 147 -14.16 -32.57 2.56
CA LEU A 147 -15.02 -31.47 2.92
C LEU A 147 -15.34 -30.62 1.68
N PRO A 148 -16.59 -30.13 1.54
CA PRO A 148 -16.94 -29.21 0.47
C PRO A 148 -16.30 -27.85 0.68
N ALA A 149 -16.00 -27.16 -0.41
CA ALA A 149 -15.48 -25.80 -0.43
C ALA A 149 -16.07 -25.04 -1.62
N MET A 150 -15.99 -23.74 -1.62
CA MET A 150 -16.34 -22.94 -2.79
C MET A 150 -15.18 -23.00 -3.79
N LYS A 151 -15.46 -23.57 -4.97
CA LYS A 151 -14.43 -23.71 -6.00
C LYS A 151 -13.75 -22.39 -6.33
N ASP A 152 -12.43 -22.44 -6.54
CA ASP A 152 -11.60 -21.30 -6.93
C ASP A 152 -11.41 -20.24 -5.83
N ILE A 153 -11.72 -20.58 -4.58
CA ILE A 153 -11.31 -19.81 -3.41
C ILE A 153 -9.93 -20.31 -2.95
N ASP A 154 -8.91 -19.93 -3.71
CA ASP A 154 -7.49 -20.15 -3.48
C ASP A 154 -6.69 -18.95 -4.01
N MET A 155 -5.38 -18.97 -3.88
CA MET A 155 -4.53 -17.82 -4.20
C MET A 155 -3.77 -17.94 -5.53
N ASP A 156 -4.25 -18.75 -6.48
CA ASP A 156 -3.62 -18.99 -7.80
C ASP A 156 -2.13 -19.37 -7.67
N VAL A 157 -1.80 -20.20 -6.67
CA VAL A 157 -0.41 -20.56 -6.37
C VAL A 157 0.14 -21.54 -7.41
N VAL A 158 -0.70 -22.48 -7.86
CA VAL A 158 -0.31 -23.47 -8.87
C VAL A 158 0.02 -22.79 -10.20
N GLU A 159 -0.81 -21.87 -10.64
CA GLU A 159 -0.60 -21.06 -11.85
C GLU A 159 0.66 -20.18 -11.73
N ALA A 160 0.94 -19.68 -10.52
CA ALA A 160 2.18 -18.96 -10.25
C ALA A 160 3.41 -19.85 -10.37
N TRP A 161 3.35 -21.08 -9.87
CA TRP A 161 4.45 -22.06 -9.99
C TRP A 161 4.67 -22.51 -11.44
N GLU A 162 3.62 -22.64 -12.23
CA GLU A 162 3.71 -22.91 -13.67
C GLU A 162 4.43 -21.76 -14.38
N LEU A 163 4.00 -20.52 -14.14
CA LEU A 163 4.62 -19.32 -14.71
C LEU A 163 6.11 -19.23 -14.35
N LEU A 164 6.47 -19.49 -13.09
CA LEU A 164 7.86 -19.49 -12.62
C LEU A 164 8.70 -20.61 -13.26
N SER A 165 8.08 -21.72 -13.66
CA SER A 165 8.76 -22.84 -14.35
C SER A 165 9.04 -22.53 -15.82
N GLU A 166 8.22 -21.72 -16.46
CA GLU A 166 8.35 -21.31 -17.87
C GLU A 166 9.34 -20.14 -18.07
N THR A 167 9.61 -19.39 -17.04
CA THR A 167 10.44 -18.17 -17.10
C THR A 167 11.82 -18.40 -16.49
N ALA A 168 12.89 -17.99 -17.21
CA ALA A 168 14.25 -17.96 -16.68
C ALA A 168 14.39 -16.75 -15.71
N LEU A 169 13.83 -16.87 -14.51
CA LEU A 169 13.88 -15.80 -13.51
C LEU A 169 15.27 -15.74 -12.84
N PRO A 170 15.73 -14.55 -12.40
CA PRO A 170 16.88 -14.44 -11.53
C PRO A 170 16.60 -15.23 -10.25
N LYS A 171 17.52 -16.13 -9.88
CA LYS A 171 17.43 -16.92 -8.65
C LYS A 171 18.06 -16.12 -7.50
N ARG A 172 17.29 -15.20 -6.93
CA ARG A 172 17.67 -14.51 -5.70
C ARG A 172 17.24 -15.33 -4.50
N GLU A 173 18.16 -15.55 -3.54
CA GLU A 173 17.79 -16.04 -2.21
C GLU A 173 16.90 -15.00 -1.53
N VAL A 174 15.78 -15.41 -0.93
CA VAL A 174 14.85 -14.55 -0.18
C VAL A 174 14.73 -15.05 1.23
N VAL A 175 15.08 -14.20 2.19
CA VAL A 175 15.03 -14.54 3.61
C VAL A 175 13.74 -14.06 4.25
N VAL A 176 12.97 -15.00 4.81
CA VAL A 176 11.74 -14.72 5.57
C VAL A 176 12.01 -14.94 7.05
N ALA A 177 12.02 -13.86 7.84
CA ALA A 177 12.09 -13.94 9.28
C ALA A 177 10.72 -14.33 9.86
N VAL A 178 10.64 -15.47 10.53
CA VAL A 178 9.47 -15.93 11.28
C VAL A 178 9.69 -15.55 12.74
N ILE A 179 9.08 -14.45 13.15
CA ILE A 179 9.11 -13.99 14.56
C ILE A 179 7.92 -14.58 15.29
N ASP A 180 8.13 -15.66 16.05
CA ASP A 180 7.05 -16.51 16.56
C ASP A 180 7.47 -17.31 17.81
N THR A 181 6.90 -18.50 18.01
CA THR A 181 7.19 -19.44 19.12
C THR A 181 8.49 -20.23 18.93
N GLY A 182 9.10 -20.19 17.76
CA GLY A 182 10.23 -21.03 17.34
C GLY A 182 9.84 -21.93 16.18
N VAL A 183 10.84 -22.54 15.53
CA VAL A 183 10.66 -23.41 14.36
C VAL A 183 11.44 -24.69 14.54
N ASP A 184 10.82 -25.85 14.30
CA ASP A 184 11.53 -27.14 14.24
C ASP A 184 12.39 -27.22 12.97
N TYR A 185 13.60 -26.67 13.08
CA TYR A 185 14.59 -26.63 11.99
C TYR A 185 15.09 -28.03 11.57
N THR A 186 14.71 -29.08 12.33
CA THR A 186 15.02 -30.48 12.00
C THR A 186 13.88 -31.21 11.30
N HIS A 187 12.74 -30.53 11.11
CA HIS A 187 11.57 -31.11 10.46
C HIS A 187 11.93 -31.52 9.03
N PRO A 188 11.65 -32.78 8.60
CA PRO A 188 12.06 -33.29 7.28
C PRO A 188 11.58 -32.45 6.09
N ASP A 189 10.48 -31.73 6.27
CA ASP A 189 9.86 -30.90 5.26
C ASP A 189 10.31 -29.43 5.30
N LEU A 190 11.16 -29.05 6.27
CA LEU A 190 11.66 -27.67 6.44
C LEU A 190 13.18 -27.53 6.34
N VAL A 191 13.92 -28.58 6.66
CA VAL A 191 15.39 -28.55 6.85
C VAL A 191 16.13 -27.93 5.66
N ASP A 192 15.68 -28.18 4.43
CA ASP A 192 16.31 -27.66 3.21
C ASP A 192 16.06 -26.17 2.96
N HIS A 193 15.06 -25.60 3.63
CA HIS A 193 14.67 -24.18 3.50
C HIS A 193 15.00 -23.33 4.72
N MET A 194 15.70 -23.90 5.72
CA MET A 194 16.14 -23.10 6.84
C MET A 194 17.26 -22.13 6.45
N TRP A 195 17.17 -20.90 6.95
CA TRP A 195 18.24 -19.93 6.90
C TRP A 195 19.40 -20.38 7.80
N VAL A 196 20.62 -20.14 7.36
CA VAL A 196 21.83 -20.49 8.13
C VAL A 196 22.73 -19.26 8.21
N ASN A 197 23.07 -18.86 9.43
CA ASN A 197 24.11 -17.85 9.64
C ASN A 197 25.47 -18.42 9.25
N LYS A 198 25.97 -18.02 8.08
CA LYS A 198 27.26 -18.46 7.55
C LYS A 198 28.46 -17.83 8.28
N GLY A 199 28.20 -16.84 9.13
CA GLY A 199 29.22 -16.20 9.96
C GLY A 199 29.58 -16.99 11.22
N GLU A 200 28.74 -17.95 11.62
CA GLU A 200 28.89 -18.75 12.83
C GLU A 200 29.47 -20.14 12.57
N ILE A 201 30.18 -20.67 13.59
CA ILE A 201 30.69 -22.06 13.63
C ILE A 201 29.87 -22.84 14.66
N PRO A 202 29.05 -23.81 14.25
CA PRO A 202 28.10 -24.46 15.14
C PRO A 202 28.75 -25.10 16.38
N GLY A 203 28.26 -24.71 17.57
CA GLY A 203 28.58 -25.36 18.84
C GLY A 203 29.97 -25.06 19.42
N ASP A 204 30.63 -24.00 18.99
CA ASP A 204 31.90 -23.58 19.57
C ASP A 204 31.76 -22.59 20.75
N ASN A 205 30.54 -22.10 21.01
CA ASN A 205 30.17 -21.14 22.04
C ASN A 205 30.90 -19.78 21.89
N ILE A 206 31.16 -19.36 20.66
CA ILE A 206 31.78 -18.08 20.32
C ILE A 206 30.85 -17.36 19.36
N ASP A 207 30.66 -16.07 19.56
CA ASP A 207 30.04 -15.15 18.58
C ASP A 207 31.11 -14.86 17.52
N ASN A 208 31.11 -15.65 16.42
CA ASN A 208 32.18 -15.61 15.42
C ASN A 208 32.02 -14.42 14.45
N ASP A 209 30.79 -13.95 14.21
CA ASP A 209 30.53 -12.82 13.33
C ASP A 209 30.45 -11.47 14.08
N GLY A 210 30.46 -11.49 15.42
CA GLY A 210 30.47 -10.30 16.27
C GLY A 210 29.13 -9.55 16.32
N ASN A 211 28.02 -10.26 16.02
CA ASN A 211 26.69 -9.67 15.98
C ASN A 211 26.04 -9.54 17.37
N GLY A 212 26.62 -10.15 18.41
CA GLY A 212 26.16 -10.15 19.79
C GLY A 212 25.34 -11.39 20.18
N TYR A 213 25.23 -12.39 19.32
CA TYR A 213 24.48 -13.63 19.52
C TYR A 213 25.36 -14.84 19.25
N ILE A 214 25.58 -15.68 20.26
CA ILE A 214 26.49 -16.83 20.20
C ILE A 214 25.80 -18.02 19.56
N ASP A 215 26.43 -18.64 18.54
CA ASP A 215 25.92 -19.84 17.85
C ASP A 215 24.51 -19.67 17.26
N ASP A 216 24.13 -18.49 16.77
CA ASP A 216 22.82 -18.18 16.19
C ASP A 216 22.61 -18.76 14.79
N ILE A 217 22.89 -20.04 14.62
CA ILE A 217 22.98 -20.76 13.34
C ILE A 217 21.68 -20.67 12.51
N TYR A 218 20.50 -20.88 13.14
CA TYR A 218 19.19 -20.83 12.47
C TYR A 218 18.36 -19.61 12.85
N GLY A 219 18.94 -18.68 13.62
CA GLY A 219 18.33 -17.53 14.25
C GLY A 219 18.55 -17.52 15.75
N TRP A 220 17.66 -16.86 16.52
CA TRP A 220 17.86 -16.64 17.94
C TRP A 220 16.58 -16.75 18.76
N ASP A 221 16.69 -17.30 19.96
CA ASP A 221 15.62 -17.29 20.97
C ASP A 221 15.74 -16.05 21.86
N PHE A 222 14.92 -15.03 21.56
CA PHE A 222 14.82 -13.81 22.35
C PHE A 222 14.06 -13.99 23.65
N TYR A 223 13.27 -15.05 23.77
CA TYR A 223 12.53 -15.36 25.01
C TYR A 223 13.46 -15.94 26.07
N ASN A 224 14.29 -16.94 25.72
CA ASN A 224 15.24 -17.57 26.64
C ASN A 224 16.66 -16.98 26.58
N LYS A 225 16.97 -16.11 25.58
CA LYS A 225 18.27 -15.46 25.35
C LYS A 225 19.37 -16.47 25.03
N ASP A 226 19.09 -17.42 24.14
CA ASP A 226 20.06 -18.39 23.64
C ASP A 226 19.78 -18.77 22.17
N ALA A 227 20.62 -19.65 21.59
CA ALA A 227 20.51 -20.09 20.21
C ALA A 227 19.48 -21.22 19.98
N THR A 228 18.72 -21.62 21.00
CA THR A 228 17.80 -22.76 20.91
C THR A 228 16.44 -22.33 20.35
N VAL A 229 16.35 -22.20 19.04
CA VAL A 229 15.16 -21.74 18.34
C VAL A 229 14.01 -22.76 18.26
N CYS A 230 14.24 -23.99 18.78
CA CYS A 230 13.19 -25.00 19.01
C CYS A 230 13.55 -25.81 20.25
N HIS A 231 12.74 -25.70 21.29
CA HIS A 231 12.91 -26.45 22.54
C HIS A 231 12.22 -27.82 22.51
N TYR A 232 11.43 -28.10 21.49
CA TYR A 232 10.61 -29.27 21.39
C TYR A 232 10.96 -30.05 20.14
N SER A 233 11.79 -31.11 20.28
CA SER A 233 12.07 -32.02 19.17
C SER A 233 11.17 -33.27 19.22
N PHE A 234 10.89 -33.88 18.07
CA PHE A 234 10.15 -35.14 17.97
C PHE A 234 10.76 -36.25 18.82
N SER A 235 12.09 -36.28 19.02
CA SER A 235 12.77 -37.20 19.91
C SER A 235 12.36 -37.03 21.39
N SER A 236 11.96 -35.85 21.83
CA SER A 236 11.44 -35.60 23.19
C SER A 236 9.98 -36.04 23.37
N LYS A 237 9.17 -36.06 22.30
CA LYS A 237 7.80 -36.64 22.32
C LYS A 237 7.80 -38.15 22.58
N LEU A 238 8.83 -38.89 22.15
CA LEU A 238 8.96 -40.33 22.35
C LEU A 238 9.42 -40.70 23.75
N ASN A 239 10.00 -39.80 24.53
CA ASN A 239 10.38 -40.00 25.92
C ASN A 239 9.22 -39.68 26.87
N MET A 240 8.22 -40.58 26.90
CA MET A 240 6.95 -40.43 27.63
C MET A 240 7.04 -40.25 29.16
N ASN A 241 8.24 -40.11 29.75
CA ASN A 241 8.44 -39.93 31.20
C ASN A 241 8.93 -38.54 31.60
N LEU A 242 9.06 -37.61 30.66
CA LEU A 242 9.41 -36.22 30.97
C LEU A 242 8.16 -35.36 31.15
N ALA A 243 8.19 -34.48 32.13
CA ALA A 243 7.17 -33.43 32.29
C ALA A 243 6.90 -32.75 30.94
N LEU A 244 5.63 -32.45 30.65
CA LEU A 244 5.24 -31.71 29.44
C LEU A 244 6.20 -30.53 29.26
N PRO A 245 6.75 -30.36 28.05
CA PRO A 245 7.69 -29.27 27.78
C PRO A 245 7.05 -27.94 28.18
N GLU A 246 7.87 -27.05 28.73
CA GLU A 246 7.40 -25.72 29.14
C GLU A 246 7.02 -24.86 27.95
N ASP A 247 7.61 -25.13 26.75
CA ASP A 247 7.37 -24.42 25.50
C ASP A 247 6.64 -25.28 24.47
N ASN A 248 5.86 -24.62 23.62
CA ASN A 248 5.19 -25.22 22.47
C ASN A 248 5.54 -24.46 21.19
N ASP A 249 6.41 -25.02 20.34
CA ASP A 249 6.90 -24.43 19.11
C ASP A 249 6.06 -24.85 17.88
N ASP A 250 4.91 -25.49 18.07
CA ASP A 250 4.02 -25.95 16.98
C ASP A 250 3.56 -24.78 16.12
N HIS A 251 3.25 -23.60 16.71
CA HIS A 251 2.69 -22.46 16.00
C HIS A 251 3.72 -21.85 14.99
N GLY A 252 4.93 -21.52 15.42
CA GLY A 252 5.96 -21.00 14.51
C GLY A 252 6.43 -22.03 13.48
N THR A 253 6.46 -23.34 13.84
CA THR A 253 6.73 -24.43 12.90
C THR A 253 5.63 -24.53 11.83
N HIS A 254 4.35 -24.30 12.23
CA HIS A 254 3.23 -24.29 11.31
C HIS A 254 3.32 -23.11 10.32
N VAL A 255 3.61 -21.94 10.82
CA VAL A 255 3.86 -20.72 10.01
C VAL A 255 5.00 -20.95 9.01
N ALA A 256 6.10 -21.56 9.45
CA ALA A 256 7.25 -21.87 8.59
C ALA A 256 6.89 -22.83 7.45
N GLY A 257 6.08 -23.88 7.73
CA GLY A 257 5.64 -24.83 6.71
C GLY A 257 4.77 -24.22 5.62
N ILE A 258 3.86 -23.32 5.98
CA ILE A 258 3.05 -22.56 5.00
C ILE A 258 3.96 -21.79 4.04
N ILE A 259 5.03 -21.19 4.55
CA ILE A 259 5.96 -20.40 3.74
C ILE A 259 6.80 -21.28 2.83
N GLY A 260 7.47 -22.31 3.39
CA GLY A 260 8.57 -22.96 2.70
C GLY A 260 8.75 -24.44 3.00
N ALA A 261 7.70 -25.23 3.28
CA ALA A 261 7.82 -26.68 3.25
C ALA A 261 8.26 -27.16 1.85
N THR A 262 9.09 -28.18 1.78
CA THR A 262 9.76 -28.60 0.54
C THR A 262 8.78 -29.23 -0.46
N LEU A 263 8.51 -28.54 -1.54
CA LEU A 263 7.64 -28.99 -2.65
C LEU A 263 8.23 -30.21 -3.35
N ASP A 264 7.39 -31.18 -3.70
CA ASP A 264 7.71 -32.35 -4.52
C ASP A 264 8.77 -33.31 -3.90
N ASN A 265 8.84 -33.39 -2.58
CA ASN A 265 9.75 -34.30 -1.88
C ASN A 265 9.08 -35.65 -1.51
N GLY A 266 7.77 -35.81 -1.84
CA GLY A 266 7.00 -37.04 -1.59
C GLY A 266 6.52 -37.21 -0.15
N ILE A 267 6.75 -36.24 0.73
CA ILE A 267 6.29 -36.26 2.12
C ILE A 267 5.54 -34.94 2.43
N GLY A 268 4.64 -34.99 3.42
CA GLY A 268 4.03 -33.80 4.01
C GLY A 268 3.27 -32.93 3.05
N ILE A 269 3.67 -31.67 2.99
CA ILE A 269 2.96 -30.56 2.36
C ILE A 269 3.88 -29.74 1.44
N ALA A 270 3.30 -28.91 0.58
CA ALA A 270 4.01 -27.93 -0.24
C ALA A 270 3.96 -26.54 0.42
N GLY A 271 5.10 -25.92 0.62
CA GLY A 271 5.20 -24.50 1.01
C GLY A 271 5.02 -23.60 -0.22
N ILE A 272 4.27 -22.52 -0.09
CA ILE A 272 3.91 -21.65 -1.21
C ILE A 272 5.15 -21.07 -1.90
N ALA A 273 6.20 -20.71 -1.13
CA ALA A 273 7.42 -20.12 -1.67
C ALA A 273 8.51 -21.14 -2.03
N SER A 274 8.28 -22.45 -1.85
CA SER A 274 9.34 -23.45 -2.05
C SER A 274 9.78 -23.64 -3.50
N LYS A 275 9.06 -23.04 -4.48
CA LYS A 275 9.49 -23.03 -5.90
C LYS A 275 10.68 -22.10 -6.15
N VAL A 276 11.00 -21.21 -5.20
CA VAL A 276 12.12 -20.28 -5.26
C VAL A 276 13.11 -20.55 -4.12
N ASP A 277 14.28 -19.90 -4.13
CA ASP A 277 15.28 -20.06 -3.05
C ASP A 277 14.86 -19.26 -1.81
N VAL A 278 13.82 -19.74 -1.12
CA VAL A 278 13.34 -19.16 0.15
C VAL A 278 14.11 -19.73 1.33
N ARG A 279 14.47 -18.87 2.29
CA ARG A 279 15.15 -19.22 3.54
C ARG A 279 14.38 -18.72 4.74
N ILE A 280 14.10 -19.60 5.69
CA ILE A 280 13.32 -19.31 6.90
C ILE A 280 14.27 -19.03 8.06
N MET A 281 14.29 -17.79 8.56
CA MET A 281 15.04 -17.38 9.74
C MET A 281 14.13 -17.48 10.97
N SER A 282 14.48 -18.36 11.91
CA SER A 282 13.68 -18.60 13.12
C SER A 282 14.04 -17.61 14.23
N LEU A 283 13.08 -16.76 14.60
CA LEU A 283 13.26 -15.77 15.68
C LEU A 283 12.19 -16.00 16.75
N LYS A 284 12.58 -16.70 17.82
CA LYS A 284 11.66 -17.08 18.90
C LYS A 284 11.51 -15.93 19.88
N ILE A 285 10.29 -15.41 19.99
CA ILE A 285 9.92 -14.35 20.98
C ILE A 285 8.88 -14.81 21.97
N ASN A 286 8.16 -15.88 21.66
CA ASN A 286 7.08 -16.44 22.48
C ASN A 286 7.50 -17.77 23.05
N GLY A 287 7.21 -17.99 24.35
CA GLY A 287 7.55 -19.23 25.03
C GLY A 287 6.58 -19.55 26.17
N GLY A 288 6.88 -20.64 26.88
CA GLY A 288 6.07 -21.17 27.94
C GLY A 288 4.76 -21.80 27.44
N ARG A 289 3.97 -22.36 28.34
CA ARG A 289 2.71 -23.06 28.04
C ARG A 289 1.66 -22.21 27.31
N LYS A 290 1.74 -20.88 27.44
CA LYS A 290 0.77 -19.95 26.84
C LYS A 290 1.27 -19.34 25.51
N GLY A 291 2.50 -19.63 25.11
CA GLY A 291 3.09 -19.03 23.90
C GLY A 291 3.12 -17.49 23.95
N THR A 292 3.48 -16.91 25.11
CA THR A 292 3.48 -15.45 25.29
C THR A 292 4.91 -14.92 25.32
N GLY A 293 5.11 -13.71 24.83
CA GLY A 293 6.39 -13.02 24.82
C GLY A 293 6.28 -11.55 25.22
N THR A 294 7.36 -10.79 25.05
CA THR A 294 7.37 -9.37 25.36
C THR A 294 7.56 -8.54 24.10
N LEU A 295 7.06 -7.30 24.13
CA LEU A 295 7.26 -6.34 23.06
C LEU A 295 8.75 -5.98 22.86
N ALA A 296 9.52 -6.01 23.95
CA ALA A 296 10.97 -5.76 23.89
C ALA A 296 11.68 -6.84 23.07
N ASP A 297 11.35 -8.11 23.31
CA ASP A 297 11.90 -9.24 22.55
C ASP A 297 11.52 -9.16 21.06
N ALA A 298 10.27 -8.76 20.77
CA ALA A 298 9.83 -8.55 19.38
C ALA A 298 10.60 -7.41 18.68
N ILE A 299 10.85 -6.30 19.36
CA ILE A 299 11.64 -5.18 18.80
C ILE A 299 13.11 -5.61 18.58
N GLU A 300 13.69 -6.37 19.50
CA GLU A 300 15.05 -6.90 19.34
C GLU A 300 15.12 -7.87 18.15
N ALA A 301 14.14 -8.76 18.00
CA ALA A 301 14.04 -9.70 16.90
C ALA A 301 13.91 -8.99 15.52
N ILE A 302 13.10 -7.94 15.42
CA ILE A 302 12.98 -7.13 14.19
C ILE A 302 14.33 -6.45 13.85
N LYS A 303 15.02 -5.91 14.82
CA LYS A 303 16.35 -5.31 14.63
C LYS A 303 17.40 -6.35 14.21
N TYR A 304 17.32 -7.53 14.79
CA TYR A 304 18.17 -8.66 14.38
C TYR A 304 17.90 -9.05 12.94
N ALA A 305 16.63 -9.32 12.57
CA ALA A 305 16.23 -9.65 11.20
C ALA A 305 16.72 -8.62 10.18
N THR A 306 16.56 -7.33 10.48
CA THR A 306 17.05 -6.23 9.63
C THR A 306 18.57 -6.31 9.43
N ARG A 307 19.36 -6.53 10.50
CA ARG A 307 20.82 -6.63 10.42
C ARG A 307 21.29 -7.87 9.68
N MET A 308 20.59 -8.99 9.84
CA MET A 308 20.93 -10.25 9.21
C MET A 308 20.40 -10.37 7.77
N GLY A 309 19.77 -9.28 7.25
CA GLY A 309 19.40 -9.14 5.85
C GLY A 309 18.13 -9.87 5.45
N ALA A 310 17.17 -10.04 6.35
CA ALA A 310 15.86 -10.56 5.99
C ALA A 310 15.14 -9.60 5.03
N ASP A 311 14.42 -10.16 4.05
CA ASP A 311 13.60 -9.42 3.08
C ASP A 311 12.17 -9.22 3.58
N ILE A 312 11.66 -10.23 4.29
CA ILE A 312 10.29 -10.30 4.78
C ILE A 312 10.29 -10.66 6.25
N CYS A 313 9.40 -10.04 7.01
CA CYS A 313 9.17 -10.35 8.40
C CYS A 313 7.71 -10.76 8.59
N ASN A 314 7.48 -12.04 8.91
CA ASN A 314 6.15 -12.57 9.22
C ASN A 314 5.86 -12.41 10.71
N LEU A 315 4.75 -11.75 11.05
CA LEU A 315 4.32 -11.42 12.41
C LEU A 315 2.94 -12.02 12.67
N SER A 316 2.92 -13.31 13.02
CA SER A 316 1.69 -14.04 13.37
C SER A 316 1.30 -13.87 14.84
N TRP A 317 1.47 -12.65 15.38
CA TRP A 317 1.14 -12.26 16.75
C TRP A 317 0.65 -10.81 16.79
N GLY A 318 0.05 -10.42 17.92
CA GLY A 318 -0.42 -9.06 18.10
C GLY A 318 -0.58 -8.65 19.57
N THR A 319 -0.67 -7.33 19.79
CA THR A 319 -0.94 -6.70 21.10
C THR A 319 -1.90 -5.52 20.92
N SER A 320 -2.69 -5.24 21.95
CA SER A 320 -3.50 -4.00 21.99
C SER A 320 -2.69 -2.74 22.34
N SER A 321 -1.41 -2.88 22.68
CA SER A 321 -0.57 -1.76 23.15
C SER A 321 0.17 -1.10 21.99
N TYR A 322 -0.25 0.13 21.63
CA TYR A 322 0.51 0.97 20.69
C TYR A 322 1.85 1.42 21.29
N THR A 323 2.89 1.41 20.48
CA THR A 323 4.18 2.01 20.83
C THR A 323 4.84 2.64 19.60
N GLU A 324 5.30 3.89 19.77
CA GLU A 324 6.04 4.59 18.73
C GLU A 324 7.39 3.90 18.42
N THR A 325 8.00 3.23 19.41
CA THR A 325 9.25 2.50 19.21
C THR A 325 9.11 1.36 18.22
N LEU A 326 8.06 0.52 18.33
CA LEU A 326 7.79 -0.54 17.38
C LEU A 326 7.56 0.02 15.98
N LYS A 327 6.69 1.04 15.88
CA LYS A 327 6.41 1.71 14.61
C LYS A 327 7.67 2.27 13.95
N GLN A 328 8.53 2.91 14.71
CA GLN A 328 9.76 3.52 14.19
C GLN A 328 10.74 2.45 13.70
N VAL A 329 10.93 1.37 14.46
CA VAL A 329 11.83 0.26 14.07
C VAL A 329 11.34 -0.42 12.79
N MET A 330 10.04 -0.66 12.65
CA MET A 330 9.47 -1.21 11.42
C MET A 330 9.60 -0.25 10.24
N LYS A 331 9.32 1.03 10.46
CA LYS A 331 9.42 2.08 9.43
C LYS A 331 10.85 2.27 8.90
N GLU A 332 11.85 2.14 9.75
CA GLU A 332 13.26 2.32 9.39
C GLU A 332 13.88 1.06 8.74
N SER A 333 13.17 -0.04 8.73
CA SER A 333 13.61 -1.28 8.12
C SER A 333 13.26 -1.36 6.63
N ASP A 334 14.15 -1.92 5.84
CA ASP A 334 13.93 -2.22 4.42
C ASP A 334 13.14 -3.52 4.20
N MET A 335 12.70 -4.21 5.26
CA MET A 335 11.87 -5.41 5.16
C MET A 335 10.41 -5.08 4.84
N LEU A 336 9.74 -6.00 4.14
CA LEU A 336 8.29 -6.07 4.13
C LEU A 336 7.81 -6.78 5.40
N PHE A 337 6.86 -6.17 6.10
CA PHE A 337 6.17 -6.78 7.24
C PHE A 337 4.81 -7.31 6.81
N VAL A 338 4.49 -8.52 7.24
CA VAL A 338 3.15 -9.10 7.06
C VAL A 338 2.62 -9.48 8.45
N ALA A 339 1.52 -8.88 8.85
CA ALA A 339 1.01 -9.01 10.22
C ALA A 339 -0.41 -9.55 10.27
N ALA A 340 -0.64 -10.50 11.17
CA ALA A 340 -1.93 -11.07 11.46
C ALA A 340 -2.86 -10.03 12.13
N ALA A 341 -4.10 -9.86 11.61
CA ALA A 341 -5.05 -8.86 12.09
C ALA A 341 -5.67 -9.20 13.45
N GLY A 342 -5.67 -10.46 13.85
CA GLY A 342 -6.27 -10.93 15.12
C GLY A 342 -7.42 -11.91 14.90
N ASN A 343 -7.84 -12.55 16.01
CA ASN A 343 -8.78 -13.69 16.01
C ASN A 343 -9.88 -13.51 17.07
N THR A 344 -10.40 -12.30 17.24
CA THR A 344 -11.45 -11.98 18.25
C THR A 344 -12.78 -11.54 17.63
N GLY A 345 -12.86 -11.42 16.29
CA GLY A 345 -14.05 -10.96 15.57
C GLY A 345 -14.32 -9.46 15.72
N GLU A 346 -13.32 -8.68 16.12
CA GLU A 346 -13.45 -7.26 16.43
C GLU A 346 -13.03 -6.36 15.25
N ASP A 347 -13.58 -5.14 15.23
CA ASP A 347 -13.16 -4.08 14.29
C ASP A 347 -11.87 -3.43 14.77
N ASN A 348 -10.78 -3.64 14.04
CA ASN A 348 -9.46 -3.05 14.35
C ASN A 348 -9.41 -1.52 14.19
N ASN A 349 -10.45 -0.89 13.66
CA ASN A 349 -10.55 0.58 13.69
C ASN A 349 -10.95 1.08 15.09
N ASP A 350 -11.73 0.27 15.83
CA ASP A 350 -12.22 0.59 17.18
C ASP A 350 -11.34 -0.06 18.26
N GLU A 351 -10.92 -1.33 18.06
CA GLU A 351 -10.08 -2.11 18.98
C GLU A 351 -8.78 -2.55 18.23
N PRO A 352 -7.80 -1.65 18.09
CA PRO A 352 -6.61 -1.89 17.27
C PRO A 352 -5.74 -3.04 17.80
N VAL A 353 -5.28 -3.88 16.87
CA VAL A 353 -4.26 -4.91 17.10
C VAL A 353 -2.94 -4.48 16.45
N TYR A 354 -1.89 -4.33 17.23
CA TYR A 354 -0.55 -3.94 16.74
C TYR A 354 0.38 -5.15 16.65
N PRO A 355 1.23 -5.24 15.60
CA PRO A 355 1.53 -4.20 14.60
C PRO A 355 0.54 -4.07 13.44
N ALA A 356 -0.42 -4.97 13.24
CA ALA A 356 -1.30 -5.01 12.08
C ALA A 356 -2.01 -3.67 11.79
N SER A 357 -2.45 -2.94 12.83
CA SER A 357 -3.12 -1.64 12.68
C SER A 357 -2.18 -0.43 12.49
N LEU A 358 -0.85 -0.65 12.35
CA LEU A 358 0.08 0.42 12.01
C LEU A 358 -0.09 0.79 10.53
N LYS A 359 -0.10 2.10 10.25
CA LYS A 359 -0.15 2.60 8.85
C LYS A 359 1.27 2.83 8.37
N LEU A 360 1.87 1.80 7.73
CA LEU A 360 3.22 1.83 7.17
C LEU A 360 3.20 1.37 5.70
N ASP A 361 4.06 1.97 4.88
CA ASP A 361 4.16 1.64 3.45
C ASP A 361 4.75 0.24 3.22
N ASN A 362 5.48 -0.30 4.21
CA ASN A 362 6.09 -1.61 4.20
C ASN A 362 5.39 -2.64 5.11
N LEU A 363 4.10 -2.47 5.40
CA LEU A 363 3.31 -3.40 6.20
C LEU A 363 2.04 -3.80 5.46
N ILE A 364 1.73 -5.10 5.43
CA ILE A 364 0.45 -5.67 5.00
C ILE A 364 -0.25 -6.26 6.23
N SER A 365 -1.47 -5.81 6.51
CA SER A 365 -2.35 -6.36 7.56
C SER A 365 -3.28 -7.39 6.96
N VAL A 366 -3.28 -8.61 7.51
CA VAL A 366 -3.96 -9.77 6.93
C VAL A 366 -4.98 -10.36 7.90
N THR A 367 -6.24 -10.41 7.49
CA THR A 367 -7.30 -11.20 8.15
C THR A 367 -7.48 -12.55 7.47
N PHE A 368 -8.38 -13.39 7.97
CA PHE A 368 -8.55 -14.72 7.43
C PHE A 368 -9.99 -15.05 7.03
N ILE A 369 -10.10 -15.96 6.07
CA ILE A 369 -11.35 -16.49 5.53
C ILE A 369 -11.37 -18.02 5.63
N ASP A 370 -12.59 -18.57 5.55
CA ASP A 370 -12.87 -19.98 5.36
C ASP A 370 -12.75 -20.40 3.87
N SER A 371 -12.93 -21.69 3.59
CA SER A 371 -12.89 -22.24 2.24
C SER A 371 -14.08 -21.86 1.36
N ASP A 372 -15.07 -21.18 1.90
CA ASP A 372 -16.21 -20.56 1.18
C ASP A 372 -15.95 -19.07 0.82
N GLY A 373 -14.81 -18.52 1.19
CA GLY A 373 -14.44 -17.12 0.94
C GLY A 373 -15.04 -16.12 1.91
N LYS A 374 -15.50 -16.55 3.09
CA LYS A 374 -16.17 -15.72 4.08
C LYS A 374 -15.27 -15.47 5.29
N LEU A 375 -15.39 -14.29 5.90
CA LEU A 375 -14.85 -14.09 7.25
C LEU A 375 -15.54 -15.06 8.24
N THR A 376 -14.75 -15.67 9.10
CA THR A 376 -15.30 -16.44 10.23
C THR A 376 -15.75 -15.51 11.36
N ASP A 377 -16.53 -16.02 12.32
CA ASP A 377 -16.96 -15.23 13.48
C ASP A 377 -15.78 -14.67 14.31
N SER A 378 -14.61 -15.26 14.17
CA SER A 378 -13.39 -14.86 14.89
C SER A 378 -12.44 -13.97 14.06
N SER A 379 -12.68 -13.77 12.77
CA SER A 379 -11.81 -12.96 11.92
C SER A 379 -11.91 -11.47 12.26
N ASN A 380 -10.82 -10.85 12.71
CA ASN A 380 -10.80 -9.40 12.88
C ASN A 380 -10.88 -8.70 11.52
N TYR A 381 -11.48 -7.51 11.50
CA TYR A 381 -11.70 -6.72 10.31
C TYR A 381 -11.43 -5.22 10.57
N GLY A 382 -11.57 -4.37 9.55
CA GLY A 382 -11.43 -2.91 9.69
C GLY A 382 -11.06 -2.25 8.36
N LEU A 383 -11.94 -1.38 7.85
CA LEU A 383 -11.79 -0.72 6.54
C LEU A 383 -10.50 0.11 6.39
N ASP A 384 -9.97 0.64 7.50
CA ASP A 384 -8.77 1.49 7.50
C ASP A 384 -7.55 0.79 8.09
N SER A 385 -7.71 -0.38 8.74
CA SER A 385 -6.69 -1.03 9.55
C SER A 385 -6.34 -2.44 9.08
N VAL A 386 -7.18 -3.08 8.25
CA VAL A 386 -6.92 -4.39 7.67
C VAL A 386 -6.86 -4.27 6.15
N ASP A 387 -5.73 -4.66 5.57
CA ASP A 387 -5.52 -4.47 4.13
C ASP A 387 -6.24 -5.54 3.30
N ILE A 388 -6.03 -6.84 3.56
CA ILE A 388 -6.48 -7.95 2.72
C ILE A 388 -6.84 -9.17 3.56
N ALA A 389 -7.62 -10.09 2.99
CA ALA A 389 -7.86 -11.41 3.57
C ALA A 389 -6.98 -12.48 2.91
N ALA A 390 -6.76 -13.61 3.59
CA ALA A 390 -6.18 -14.81 2.99
C ALA A 390 -6.80 -16.07 3.64
N PRO A 391 -6.68 -17.26 3.03
CA PRO A 391 -7.10 -18.51 3.61
C PRO A 391 -6.53 -18.70 5.02
N GLY A 392 -7.35 -19.05 6.00
CA GLY A 392 -6.85 -19.19 7.38
C GLY A 392 -7.65 -20.13 8.26
N GLU A 393 -8.71 -20.77 7.76
CA GLU A 393 -9.45 -21.81 8.47
C GLU A 393 -9.00 -23.20 8.01
N ASP A 394 -8.77 -24.09 8.95
CA ASP A 394 -8.35 -25.48 8.71
C ASP A 394 -7.11 -25.63 7.81
N ILE A 395 -6.14 -24.76 7.99
CA ILE A 395 -4.89 -24.76 7.21
C ILE A 395 -3.97 -25.85 7.73
N LEU A 396 -3.67 -26.84 6.88
CA LEU A 396 -2.73 -27.91 7.17
C LEU A 396 -1.30 -27.44 6.94
N SER A 397 -0.42 -27.67 7.94
CA SER A 397 1.00 -27.36 7.84
C SER A 397 1.84 -28.24 8.75
N THR A 398 3.17 -28.02 8.73
CA THR A 398 4.10 -28.67 9.65
C THR A 398 3.87 -28.24 11.09
N ILE A 399 3.98 -29.15 12.02
CA ILE A 399 4.11 -28.90 13.47
C ILE A 399 5.33 -29.68 13.96
N VAL A 400 5.77 -29.44 15.17
CA VAL A 400 6.98 -30.09 15.68
C VAL A 400 6.94 -31.61 15.49
N GLY A 401 7.80 -32.11 14.57
CA GLY A 401 7.95 -33.52 14.19
C GLY A 401 6.71 -34.16 13.57
N SER A 402 5.75 -33.42 13.04
CA SER A 402 4.49 -33.93 12.45
C SER A 402 3.80 -32.86 11.58
N TYR A 403 2.52 -33.11 11.23
CA TYR A 403 1.65 -32.20 10.50
C TYR A 403 0.33 -32.02 11.29
N GLY A 404 -0.26 -30.84 11.18
CA GLY A 404 -1.53 -30.52 11.85
C GLY A 404 -2.22 -29.34 11.22
N SER A 405 -3.55 -29.25 11.41
CA SER A 405 -4.34 -28.10 10.95
C SER A 405 -4.51 -27.10 12.07
N LEU A 406 -4.32 -25.81 11.76
CA LEU A 406 -4.61 -24.68 12.62
C LEU A 406 -5.48 -23.68 11.89
N SER A 407 -6.18 -22.81 12.65
CA SER A 407 -7.05 -21.75 12.11
C SER A 407 -6.74 -20.41 12.77
N GLY A 408 -6.77 -19.35 11.95
CA GLY A 408 -6.59 -17.97 12.39
C GLY A 408 -5.85 -17.09 11.40
N SER A 409 -5.83 -15.79 11.66
CA SER A 409 -5.04 -14.82 10.90
C SER A 409 -3.53 -15.12 10.94
N SER A 410 -3.09 -15.87 11.94
CA SER A 410 -1.72 -16.40 12.04
C SER A 410 -1.36 -17.37 10.92
N MET A 411 -2.33 -18.06 10.29
CA MET A 411 -2.14 -18.96 9.15
C MET A 411 -2.35 -18.24 7.82
N ALA A 412 -3.10 -17.14 7.83
CA ALA A 412 -3.32 -16.28 6.68
C ALA A 412 -2.07 -15.41 6.36
N ALA A 413 -1.47 -14.80 7.36
CA ALA A 413 -0.29 -13.95 7.19
C ALA A 413 0.90 -14.65 6.51
N PRO A 414 1.33 -15.86 6.89
CA PRO A 414 2.43 -16.54 6.23
C PRO A 414 2.18 -16.88 4.75
N GLN A 415 0.93 -17.02 4.33
CA GLN A 415 0.60 -17.23 2.92
C GLN A 415 0.91 -15.96 2.11
N VAL A 416 0.56 -14.78 2.64
CA VAL A 416 0.90 -13.49 2.03
C VAL A 416 2.41 -13.26 2.05
N SER A 417 3.10 -13.65 3.13
CA SER A 417 4.58 -13.62 3.21
C SER A 417 5.23 -14.50 2.15
N ALA A 418 4.67 -15.67 1.89
CA ALA A 418 5.17 -16.60 0.89
C ALA A 418 4.96 -16.08 -0.54
N ILE A 419 3.80 -15.48 -0.84
CA ILE A 419 3.58 -14.82 -2.14
C ILE A 419 4.55 -13.64 -2.31
N ALA A 420 4.79 -12.86 -1.26
CA ALA A 420 5.81 -11.82 -1.30
C ALA A 420 7.20 -12.38 -1.61
N ALA A 421 7.55 -13.55 -1.08
CA ALA A 421 8.83 -14.20 -1.37
C ALA A 421 8.95 -14.62 -2.85
N LEU A 422 7.87 -15.13 -3.47
CA LEU A 422 7.85 -15.39 -4.91
C LEU A 422 8.13 -14.13 -5.74
N LEU A 423 7.55 -13.00 -5.35
CA LEU A 423 7.75 -11.71 -6.03
C LEU A 423 9.18 -11.19 -5.84
N TYR A 424 9.72 -11.24 -4.62
CA TYR A 424 11.11 -10.85 -4.34
C TYR A 424 12.13 -11.70 -5.11
N ALA A 425 11.91 -13.02 -5.19
CA ALA A 425 12.78 -13.92 -5.93
C ALA A 425 12.78 -13.65 -7.44
N SER A 426 11.69 -13.10 -7.98
CA SER A 426 11.53 -12.88 -9.41
C SER A 426 12.24 -11.62 -9.93
N ARG A 427 12.63 -10.68 -9.05
CA ARG A 427 13.27 -9.41 -9.45
C ARG A 427 14.29 -8.93 -8.43
N GLU A 428 15.45 -8.51 -8.94
CA GLU A 428 16.39 -7.70 -8.18
C GLU A 428 15.87 -6.26 -8.04
N ASN A 429 16.21 -5.58 -6.97
CA ASN A 429 15.90 -4.15 -6.74
C ASN A 429 14.40 -3.79 -6.69
N ILE A 430 13.56 -4.68 -6.20
CA ILE A 430 12.15 -4.39 -5.90
C ILE A 430 12.00 -3.97 -4.43
N TYR A 431 11.15 -2.95 -4.18
CA TYR A 431 10.94 -2.41 -2.83
C TYR A 431 9.77 -3.09 -2.11
N PRO A 432 9.73 -3.06 -0.76
CA PRO A 432 8.60 -3.57 0.01
C PRO A 432 7.25 -2.97 -0.41
N SER A 433 7.22 -1.67 -0.72
CA SER A 433 6.02 -0.99 -1.20
C SER A 433 5.54 -1.47 -2.57
N ASN A 434 6.47 -1.87 -3.47
CA ASN A 434 6.11 -2.48 -4.75
C ASN A 434 5.44 -3.84 -4.54
N ILE A 435 6.02 -4.67 -3.67
CA ILE A 435 5.46 -5.99 -3.32
C ILE A 435 4.07 -5.82 -2.70
N LYS A 436 3.92 -4.90 -1.76
CA LYS A 436 2.61 -4.57 -1.16
C LYS A 436 1.59 -4.17 -2.23
N GLU A 437 1.94 -3.25 -3.13
CA GLU A 437 1.06 -2.79 -4.20
C GLU A 437 0.67 -3.93 -5.14
N LEU A 438 1.64 -4.76 -5.59
CA LEU A 438 1.39 -5.90 -6.45
C LEU A 438 0.40 -6.89 -5.81
N ILE A 439 0.57 -7.20 -4.53
CA ILE A 439 -0.30 -8.13 -3.81
C ILE A 439 -1.72 -7.56 -3.67
N LEU A 440 -1.84 -6.29 -3.27
CA LEU A 440 -3.14 -5.68 -2.96
C LEU A 440 -3.96 -5.35 -4.21
N THR A 441 -3.29 -4.97 -5.31
CA THR A 441 -3.99 -4.57 -6.56
C THR A 441 -4.32 -5.74 -7.47
N ASN A 442 -3.53 -6.83 -7.41
CA ASN A 442 -3.74 -8.04 -8.23
C ASN A 442 -4.34 -9.18 -7.39
N ARG A 443 -5.39 -8.88 -6.64
CA ARG A 443 -6.13 -9.84 -5.81
C ARG A 443 -7.30 -10.48 -6.57
N LYS A 444 -7.72 -11.65 -6.14
CA LYS A 444 -9.05 -12.18 -6.45
C LYS A 444 -10.07 -11.38 -5.63
N GLU A 445 -10.99 -10.68 -6.30
CA GLU A 445 -11.98 -9.86 -5.63
C GLU A 445 -13.07 -10.73 -4.97
N LEU A 446 -13.34 -10.46 -3.70
CA LEU A 446 -14.46 -11.01 -2.94
C LEU A 446 -15.37 -9.84 -2.51
N PRO A 447 -16.38 -9.50 -3.33
CA PRO A 447 -17.21 -8.30 -3.10
C PRO A 447 -17.93 -8.27 -1.75
N GLU A 448 -18.19 -9.42 -1.14
CA GLU A 448 -18.81 -9.57 0.19
C GLU A 448 -17.91 -9.03 1.32
N LEU A 449 -16.60 -8.91 1.09
CA LEU A 449 -15.65 -8.35 2.05
C LEU A 449 -15.54 -6.81 2.01
N LYS A 450 -16.26 -6.14 1.10
CA LYS A 450 -16.13 -4.69 0.81
C LYS A 450 -16.42 -3.77 2.00
N ASP A 451 -17.25 -4.22 2.93
CA ASP A 451 -17.64 -3.45 4.10
C ASP A 451 -16.78 -3.80 5.34
N TYR A 452 -15.79 -4.69 5.19
CA TYR A 452 -14.97 -5.22 6.27
C TYR A 452 -13.49 -4.86 6.15
N ILE A 453 -12.91 -4.90 4.94
CA ILE A 453 -11.47 -4.71 4.72
C ILE A 453 -11.18 -3.74 3.57
N ARG A 454 -9.98 -3.17 3.57
CA ARG A 454 -9.59 -2.12 2.64
C ARG A 454 -9.51 -2.56 1.17
N TYR A 455 -9.00 -3.76 0.93
CA TYR A 455 -8.88 -4.38 -0.40
C TYR A 455 -9.68 -5.68 -0.40
N PRO A 456 -11.00 -5.63 -0.69
CA PRO A 456 -11.88 -6.79 -0.60
C PRO A 456 -11.43 -7.92 -1.52
N GLY A 457 -10.89 -8.99 -0.96
CA GLY A 457 -10.38 -10.14 -1.70
C GLY A 457 -9.22 -10.84 -1.03
N ILE A 458 -8.66 -11.80 -1.77
CA ILE A 458 -7.48 -12.59 -1.39
C ILE A 458 -6.37 -12.40 -2.42
N PRO A 459 -5.07 -12.51 -2.06
CA PRO A 459 -3.98 -12.39 -3.02
C PRO A 459 -4.11 -13.39 -4.17
N SER A 460 -3.75 -12.96 -5.40
CA SER A 460 -3.46 -13.85 -6.51
C SER A 460 -1.96 -13.86 -6.76
N ALA A 461 -1.29 -14.95 -6.46
CA ALA A 461 0.14 -15.10 -6.69
C ALA A 461 0.49 -14.97 -8.19
N TYR A 462 -0.31 -15.61 -9.04
CA TYR A 462 -0.19 -15.52 -10.49
C TYR A 462 -0.44 -14.09 -11.01
N GLY A 463 -1.51 -13.45 -10.54
CA GLY A 463 -1.85 -12.08 -10.93
C GLY A 463 -0.74 -11.09 -10.59
N ALA A 464 -0.21 -11.18 -9.36
CA ALA A 464 0.87 -10.32 -8.90
C ALA A 464 2.19 -10.55 -9.66
N LEU A 465 2.58 -11.80 -9.94
CA LEU A 465 3.77 -12.12 -10.75
C LEU A 465 3.65 -11.61 -12.19
N ARG A 466 2.48 -11.71 -12.82
CA ARG A 466 2.25 -11.18 -14.16
C ARG A 466 2.31 -9.65 -14.24
N ALA A 467 1.87 -8.99 -13.19
CA ALA A 467 1.82 -7.53 -13.14
C ALA A 467 3.19 -6.88 -12.89
N ILE A 468 4.17 -7.64 -12.40
CA ILE A 468 5.47 -7.10 -11.97
C ILE A 468 6.22 -6.38 -13.08
N ASP A 469 6.20 -6.89 -14.32
CA ASP A 469 6.88 -6.26 -15.45
C ASP A 469 6.18 -4.98 -15.91
N THR A 470 4.86 -4.93 -15.83
CA THR A 470 4.09 -3.72 -16.16
C THR A 470 4.40 -2.60 -15.17
N LEU A 471 4.43 -2.92 -13.88
CA LEU A 471 4.76 -1.96 -12.83
C LEU A 471 6.18 -1.39 -13.02
N LEU A 472 7.16 -2.25 -13.28
CA LEU A 472 8.58 -1.87 -13.37
C LEU A 472 8.99 -1.34 -14.76
N SER A 473 8.12 -1.38 -15.77
CA SER A 473 8.40 -0.83 -17.11
C SER A 473 8.18 0.67 -17.20
N ASP A 474 7.61 1.29 -16.19
CA ASP A 474 7.44 2.73 -16.11
C ASP A 474 8.77 3.45 -15.92
N ASN A 475 9.04 4.42 -16.80
CA ASN A 475 10.27 5.23 -16.76
C ASN A 475 9.99 6.72 -16.56
N GLU A 476 8.76 7.10 -16.26
CA GLU A 476 8.34 8.49 -16.07
C GLU A 476 8.22 8.81 -14.58
N ALA A 477 9.08 9.71 -14.08
CA ALA A 477 8.99 10.16 -12.69
C ALA A 477 7.77 11.07 -12.46
N PRO A 478 7.17 11.06 -11.24
CA PRO A 478 6.04 11.92 -10.90
C PRO A 478 6.32 13.41 -11.11
N ILE A 479 5.32 14.16 -11.55
CA ILE A 479 5.36 15.61 -11.76
C ILE A 479 4.67 16.30 -10.62
N MET A 480 5.30 17.33 -10.05
CA MET A 480 4.78 18.11 -8.94
C MET A 480 4.38 19.52 -9.36
N SER A 481 3.34 20.06 -8.75
CA SER A 481 2.94 21.46 -8.89
C SER A 481 2.50 22.04 -7.53
N PHE A 482 2.78 23.33 -7.34
CA PHE A 482 2.64 24.00 -6.05
C PHE A 482 1.91 25.33 -6.19
N ASP A 483 1.32 25.79 -5.09
CA ASP A 483 0.81 27.12 -4.91
C ASP A 483 1.06 27.56 -3.45
N THR A 484 0.81 28.82 -3.11
CA THR A 484 0.89 29.29 -1.73
C THR A 484 -0.38 30.01 -1.31
N LEU A 485 -1.01 29.50 -0.26
CA LEU A 485 -2.17 30.12 0.37
C LEU A 485 -1.78 30.73 1.72
N TYR A 486 -1.91 32.04 1.86
CA TYR A 486 -1.58 32.75 3.09
C TYR A 486 -2.76 32.72 4.07
N LYS A 487 -2.55 32.15 5.26
CA LYS A 487 -3.55 32.07 6.34
C LYS A 487 -2.95 32.63 7.64
N SER A 488 -3.35 33.82 8.02
CA SER A 488 -2.91 34.48 9.27
C SER A 488 -1.39 34.41 9.49
N SER A 489 -0.94 33.61 10.47
CA SER A 489 0.48 33.44 10.80
C SER A 489 1.19 32.37 9.98
N ASN A 490 0.46 31.54 9.23
CA ASN A 490 0.99 30.40 8.52
C ASN A 490 0.76 30.51 7.01
N MET A 491 1.60 29.84 6.23
CA MET A 491 1.45 29.66 4.80
C MET A 491 1.15 28.18 4.54
N VAL A 492 0.09 27.91 3.78
CA VAL A 492 -0.27 26.56 3.34
C VAL A 492 0.19 26.44 1.91
N VAL A 493 0.97 25.39 1.61
CA VAL A 493 1.43 25.06 0.27
C VAL A 493 0.69 23.82 -0.18
N PRO A 494 -0.34 23.94 -1.03
CA PRO A 494 -0.93 22.81 -1.73
C PRO A 494 0.11 22.17 -2.63
N VAL A 495 0.17 20.84 -2.57
CA VAL A 495 1.08 20.00 -3.36
C VAL A 495 0.25 19.09 -4.22
N ARG A 496 0.30 19.27 -5.53
CA ARG A 496 -0.33 18.34 -6.46
C ARG A 496 0.76 17.52 -7.12
N VAL A 497 0.65 16.22 -6.98
CA VAL A 497 1.55 15.26 -7.60
C VAL A 497 0.75 14.38 -8.56
N VAL A 498 1.26 14.21 -9.75
CA VAL A 498 0.65 13.37 -10.80
C VAL A 498 1.77 12.53 -11.39
N ASP A 499 1.52 11.25 -11.45
CA ASP A 499 2.31 10.33 -12.26
C ASP A 499 1.59 10.10 -13.60
N ASN A 500 2.28 10.35 -14.70
CA ASN A 500 1.77 10.12 -16.05
C ASN A 500 2.14 8.72 -16.56
N GLY A 501 3.05 8.04 -15.87
CA GLY A 501 3.40 6.66 -16.10
C GLY A 501 2.32 5.68 -15.66
N SER A 502 2.61 4.41 -15.76
CA SER A 502 1.65 3.34 -15.42
C SER A 502 1.72 2.88 -13.97
N SER A 503 2.77 3.29 -13.23
CA SER A 503 3.05 2.77 -11.89
C SER A 503 2.32 3.52 -10.76
N GLY A 504 2.00 4.80 -10.96
CA GLY A 504 1.33 5.65 -9.98
C GLY A 504 2.25 6.20 -8.88
N VAL A 505 1.80 7.24 -8.19
CA VAL A 505 2.59 7.91 -7.13
C VAL A 505 2.67 7.05 -5.89
N ARG A 506 3.87 6.69 -5.47
CA ARG A 506 4.15 5.87 -4.28
C ARG A 506 4.26 6.71 -3.01
N ILE A 507 5.08 7.77 -3.03
CA ILE A 507 5.37 8.56 -1.83
C ILE A 507 5.69 10.00 -2.17
N VAL A 508 5.25 10.92 -1.30
CA VAL A 508 5.58 12.33 -1.39
C VAL A 508 6.14 12.80 -0.05
N ARG A 509 7.31 13.45 -0.09
CA ARG A 509 8.02 13.98 1.09
C ARG A 509 8.41 15.44 0.87
N TRP A 510 8.72 16.14 1.94
CA TRP A 510 9.28 17.49 1.86
C TRP A 510 10.35 17.72 2.93
N SER A 511 11.23 18.67 2.69
CA SER A 511 12.26 19.11 3.62
C SER A 511 12.54 20.59 3.45
N LEU A 512 13.00 21.27 4.53
CA LEU A 512 13.43 22.64 4.47
C LEU A 512 14.81 22.76 3.79
N GLY A 513 14.97 23.78 2.94
CA GLY A 513 16.20 24.05 2.20
C GLY A 513 16.25 23.32 0.86
N GLU A 514 17.36 23.49 0.13
CA GLU A 514 17.60 22.78 -1.12
C GLU A 514 18.17 21.39 -0.82
N LYS A 515 17.55 20.36 -1.40
CA LYS A 515 17.86 18.95 -1.22
C LYS A 515 17.95 18.25 -2.56
N THR A 516 18.72 17.18 -2.61
CA THR A 516 18.81 16.26 -3.76
C THR A 516 17.95 15.02 -3.53
N VAL A 517 17.76 14.19 -4.54
CA VAL A 517 17.11 12.87 -4.42
C VAL A 517 17.76 12.03 -3.33
N ALA A 518 19.11 12.00 -3.30
CA ALA A 518 19.85 11.22 -2.30
C ALA A 518 19.58 11.63 -0.85
N ASP A 519 19.27 12.91 -0.60
CA ASP A 519 18.96 13.40 0.75
C ASP A 519 17.66 12.81 1.32
N PHE A 520 16.76 12.36 0.45
CA PHE A 520 15.50 11.73 0.84
C PHE A 520 15.62 10.21 1.06
N ALA A 521 16.76 9.61 0.75
CA ALA A 521 17.00 8.17 0.93
C ALA A 521 15.80 7.32 0.49
N ARG A 522 15.40 7.46 -0.77
CA ARG A 522 14.24 6.76 -1.38
C ARG A 522 12.91 7.01 -0.66
N GLY A 523 12.75 8.16 -0.03
CA GLY A 523 11.52 8.56 0.67
C GLY A 523 11.48 8.18 2.15
N VAL A 524 12.56 7.62 2.71
CA VAL A 524 12.69 7.39 4.16
C VAL A 524 12.83 8.71 4.90
N ASN A 525 13.65 9.64 4.38
CA ASN A 525 13.88 10.95 4.99
C ASN A 525 12.84 11.98 4.52
N GLY A 526 12.71 13.04 5.31
CA GLY A 526 11.77 14.12 5.05
C GLY A 526 10.43 13.93 5.77
N SER A 527 9.64 15.01 5.83
CA SER A 527 8.31 14.99 6.42
C SER A 527 7.26 14.59 5.39
N SER A 528 6.22 13.89 5.81
CA SER A 528 5.09 13.53 4.93
C SER A 528 4.31 14.77 4.47
N VAL A 529 3.77 14.71 3.27
CA VAL A 529 2.77 15.66 2.78
C VAL A 529 1.39 15.09 3.15
N GLU A 530 0.68 15.79 4.04
CA GLU A 530 -0.64 15.34 4.52
C GLU A 530 -1.76 16.09 3.79
N ASN A 531 -2.81 15.39 3.41
CA ASN A 531 -3.95 15.96 2.70
C ASN A 531 -3.56 16.83 1.50
N ASN A 532 -2.53 16.41 0.75
CA ASN A 532 -1.98 17.11 -0.40
C ASN A 532 -1.55 18.57 -0.09
N GLN A 533 -1.06 18.85 1.10
CA GLN A 533 -0.55 20.16 1.49
C GLN A 533 0.46 20.07 2.63
N ILE A 534 1.29 21.12 2.75
CA ILE A 534 2.09 21.36 3.95
C ILE A 534 1.73 22.71 4.57
N THR A 535 1.97 22.88 5.86
CA THR A 535 1.79 24.15 6.56
C THR A 535 3.13 24.61 7.11
N VAL A 536 3.57 25.79 6.69
CA VAL A 536 4.85 26.35 7.09
C VAL A 536 4.67 27.73 7.73
N SER A 537 5.51 28.05 8.70
CA SER A 537 5.49 29.32 9.42
C SER A 537 6.56 30.32 8.97
N LYS A 538 7.51 29.88 8.15
CA LYS A 538 8.62 30.69 7.65
C LYS A 538 8.69 30.66 6.13
N ALA A 539 9.05 31.80 5.54
CA ALA A 539 9.43 31.88 4.14
C ALA A 539 10.79 31.20 3.93
N GLY A 540 11.04 30.73 2.73
CA GLY A 540 12.27 30.06 2.36
C GLY A 540 12.08 29.02 1.29
N LYS A 541 13.15 28.31 0.98
CA LYS A 541 13.12 27.21 0.02
C LYS A 541 12.75 25.92 0.69
N TYR A 542 11.82 25.21 0.11
CA TYR A 542 11.35 23.89 0.52
C TYR A 542 11.54 22.95 -0.65
N THR A 543 12.21 21.82 -0.43
CA THR A 543 12.34 20.79 -1.45
C THR A 543 11.29 19.72 -1.23
N PHE A 544 10.58 19.40 -2.27
CA PHE A 544 9.63 18.30 -2.34
C PHE A 544 10.24 17.17 -3.13
N TYR A 545 10.01 15.97 -2.66
CA TYR A 545 10.40 14.71 -3.28
C TYR A 545 9.16 13.90 -3.58
N ALA A 546 9.12 13.26 -4.72
CA ALA A 546 8.13 12.25 -5.04
C ALA A 546 8.79 11.06 -5.73
N SER A 547 8.28 9.87 -5.48
CA SER A 547 8.58 8.69 -6.27
C SER A 547 7.31 7.93 -6.62
N ASP A 548 7.37 7.16 -7.71
CA ASP A 548 6.35 6.22 -8.13
C ASP A 548 6.64 4.80 -7.65
N TYR A 549 5.78 3.86 -7.99
CA TYR A 549 5.96 2.44 -7.66
C TYR A 549 7.00 1.74 -8.58
N ALA A 550 7.38 2.32 -9.72
CA ALA A 550 8.48 1.82 -10.53
C ALA A 550 9.86 2.24 -10.01
N GLY A 551 9.91 3.13 -9.02
CA GLY A 551 11.13 3.63 -8.42
C GLY A 551 11.72 4.85 -9.11
N ASN A 552 10.99 5.49 -10.04
CA ASN A 552 11.42 6.75 -10.61
C ASN A 552 11.23 7.87 -9.58
N GLU A 553 12.24 8.71 -9.43
CA GLU A 553 12.31 9.70 -8.37
C GLU A 553 12.46 11.10 -8.93
N THR A 554 11.83 12.08 -8.29
CA THR A 554 11.96 13.49 -8.65
C THR A 554 12.06 14.36 -7.41
N VAL A 555 12.78 15.46 -7.51
CA VAL A 555 12.79 16.53 -6.51
C VAL A 555 12.52 17.88 -7.18
N GLN A 556 11.78 18.72 -6.49
CA GLN A 556 11.51 20.08 -6.94
C GLN A 556 11.60 21.05 -5.77
N VAL A 557 12.37 22.13 -5.97
CA VAL A 557 12.47 23.21 -4.99
C VAL A 557 11.37 24.22 -5.24
N TYR A 558 10.61 24.52 -4.21
CA TYR A 558 9.60 25.58 -4.22
C TYR A 558 9.95 26.65 -3.20
N GLU A 559 9.94 27.94 -3.62
CA GLU A 559 10.25 29.07 -2.77
C GLU A 559 8.98 29.70 -2.24
N VAL A 560 8.78 29.61 -0.95
CA VAL A 560 7.70 30.30 -0.22
C VAL A 560 8.20 31.70 0.14
N VAL A 561 7.55 32.72 -0.43
CA VAL A 561 7.91 34.12 -0.22
C VAL A 561 7.14 34.70 0.94
N GLU A 562 7.78 35.52 1.77
CA GLU A 562 7.12 36.23 2.85
C GLU A 562 6.38 37.45 2.31
N ASP A 563 5.09 37.50 2.60
CA ASP A 563 4.30 38.71 2.36
C ASP A 563 4.36 39.63 3.59
N ASN A 564 5.02 40.76 3.43
CA ASN A 564 5.16 41.81 4.47
C ASN A 564 4.69 43.18 3.99
N LYS A 565 3.94 43.24 2.89
CA LYS A 565 3.44 44.49 2.30
C LYS A 565 1.92 44.47 2.22
N GLY A 566 1.30 45.47 2.75
CA GLY A 566 -0.16 45.63 2.61
C GLY A 566 -0.58 46.02 1.19
N PRO A 567 -1.88 45.93 0.91
CA PRO A 567 -2.45 46.12 -0.42
C PRO A 567 -2.09 47.45 -1.06
N LYS A 568 -1.78 47.43 -2.35
CA LYS A 568 -1.55 48.63 -3.17
C LYS A 568 -2.89 49.28 -3.49
N LEU A 569 -3.07 50.56 -3.11
CA LEU A 569 -4.28 51.32 -3.32
C LEU A 569 -4.06 52.46 -4.34
N ASN A 570 -4.84 52.50 -5.43
CA ASN A 570 -4.87 53.55 -6.39
C ASN A 570 -6.26 54.19 -6.38
N ILE A 571 -6.33 55.50 -6.04
CA ILE A 571 -7.57 56.19 -5.75
C ILE A 571 -7.79 57.33 -6.75
N SER A 572 -8.99 57.42 -7.30
CA SER A 572 -9.46 58.50 -8.13
C SER A 572 -10.88 58.88 -7.70
N TYR A 573 -11.33 60.08 -8.09
CA TYR A 573 -12.70 60.47 -7.86
C TYR A 573 -13.29 61.26 -9.02
N THR A 574 -14.63 61.27 -9.10
CA THR A 574 -15.39 62.07 -10.04
C THR A 574 -16.52 62.82 -9.27
N VAL A 575 -16.85 64.01 -9.75
CA VAL A 575 -17.98 64.82 -9.24
C VAL A 575 -19.16 64.65 -10.18
N SER A 576 -20.38 64.45 -9.63
CA SER A 576 -21.61 64.37 -10.45
C SER A 576 -21.92 65.71 -11.11
N ASP A 577 -22.57 65.65 -12.27
CA ASP A 577 -22.91 66.83 -13.05
C ASP A 577 -23.79 67.85 -12.28
N ASN A 578 -24.56 67.36 -11.31
CA ASN A 578 -25.41 68.23 -10.43
C ASN A 578 -24.70 68.61 -9.12
N TYR A 579 -23.43 68.26 -8.94
CA TYR A 579 -22.58 68.51 -7.76
C TYR A 579 -23.10 67.92 -6.44
N LYS A 580 -24.15 67.09 -6.47
CA LYS A 580 -24.78 66.52 -5.26
C LYS A 580 -24.03 65.38 -4.66
N SER A 581 -23.19 64.71 -5.46
CA SER A 581 -22.40 63.53 -5.01
C SER A 581 -21.02 63.47 -5.66
N ARG A 582 -20.08 62.80 -5.00
CA ARG A 582 -18.74 62.48 -5.48
C ARG A 582 -18.60 60.99 -5.40
N THR A 583 -18.14 60.37 -6.47
CA THR A 583 -17.83 58.92 -6.52
C THR A 583 -16.35 58.74 -6.42
N VAL A 584 -15.86 58.06 -5.39
CA VAL A 584 -14.49 57.62 -5.21
C VAL A 584 -14.38 56.21 -5.78
N THR A 585 -13.37 56.01 -6.61
CA THR A 585 -13.03 54.70 -7.19
C THR A 585 -11.64 54.31 -6.70
N ILE A 586 -11.52 53.09 -6.15
CA ILE A 586 -10.30 52.50 -5.67
C ILE A 586 -9.99 51.31 -6.59
N HIS A 587 -8.82 51.33 -7.21
CA HIS A 587 -8.23 50.14 -7.78
C HIS A 587 -7.21 49.63 -6.78
N TYR A 588 -7.33 48.35 -6.41
CA TYR A 588 -6.46 47.73 -5.41
C TYR A 588 -5.88 46.44 -5.94
N SER A 589 -4.71 46.07 -5.44
CA SER A 589 -4.06 44.77 -5.76
C SER A 589 -3.18 44.35 -4.60
N ASP A 590 -3.18 43.08 -4.36
CA ASP A 590 -2.23 42.37 -3.54
C ASP A 590 -2.06 41.00 -4.17
N ILE A 591 -0.85 40.74 -4.72
CA ILE A 591 -0.56 39.54 -5.51
C ILE A 591 -0.02 38.43 -4.64
N GLU A 592 0.47 38.75 -3.46
CA GLU A 592 1.07 37.79 -2.54
C GLU A 592 0.00 37.07 -1.72
N SER A 593 -0.71 37.77 -0.85
CA SER A 593 -1.70 37.17 0.04
C SER A 593 -3.16 37.50 -0.30
N GLY A 594 -3.39 38.46 -1.19
CA GLY A 594 -4.72 38.94 -1.53
C GLY A 594 -5.32 39.87 -0.49
N VAL A 595 -6.32 40.67 -0.90
CA VAL A 595 -6.95 41.67 -0.04
C VAL A 595 -8.06 41.03 0.78
N LYS A 596 -7.94 41.09 2.11
CA LYS A 596 -8.93 40.59 3.07
C LYS A 596 -10.09 41.56 3.27
N ARG A 597 -9.81 42.89 3.40
CA ARG A 597 -10.81 43.89 3.73
C ARG A 597 -10.39 45.26 3.23
N LEU A 598 -11.34 46.01 2.72
CA LEU A 598 -11.22 47.44 2.35
C LEU A 598 -12.25 48.24 3.10
N GLU A 599 -11.85 49.42 3.62
CA GLU A 599 -12.71 50.33 4.34
C GLU A 599 -12.36 51.79 4.03
N TYR A 600 -13.27 52.71 4.37
CA TYR A 600 -12.96 54.14 4.35
C TYR A 600 -13.52 54.86 5.57
N MET A 601 -12.88 55.93 5.93
CA MET A 601 -13.36 56.90 6.95
C MET A 601 -13.24 58.34 6.47
N PRO A 602 -14.11 59.27 6.93
CA PRO A 602 -13.89 60.69 6.80
C PRO A 602 -12.70 61.19 7.62
N GLY A 603 -11.98 62.18 7.08
CA GLY A 603 -10.80 62.75 7.71
C GLY A 603 -9.50 62.03 7.39
N LYS A 604 -8.36 62.55 7.88
CA LYS A 604 -7.06 61.92 7.81
C LYS A 604 -6.94 60.92 8.97
N ARG A 605 -6.76 59.68 8.67
CA ARG A 605 -6.71 58.56 9.62
C ARG A 605 -5.42 57.77 9.48
N LYS A 606 -5.00 57.12 10.57
CA LYS A 606 -3.93 56.11 10.56
C LYS A 606 -4.52 54.67 10.43
N ALA A 607 -3.67 53.71 10.22
CA ALA A 607 -4.09 52.30 10.09
C ALA A 607 -4.75 51.78 11.39
N GLU A 608 -4.23 52.20 12.54
CA GLU A 608 -4.72 51.79 13.85
C GLU A 608 -6.17 52.25 14.11
N ASP A 609 -6.61 53.36 13.48
CA ASP A 609 -7.98 53.88 13.60
C ASP A 609 -9.03 52.90 13.00
N PHE A 610 -8.62 51.95 12.15
CA PHE A 610 -9.44 50.97 11.49
C PHE A 610 -9.39 49.56 12.15
N LEU A 611 -8.59 49.39 13.20
CA LEU A 611 -8.43 48.07 13.85
C LEU A 611 -9.68 47.58 14.58
N PRO A 612 -10.53 48.40 15.24
CA PRO A 612 -11.83 47.94 15.70
C PRO A 612 -12.68 47.54 14.50
N SER A 613 -13.34 46.38 14.57
CA SER A 613 -14.03 45.73 13.43
C SER A 613 -15.14 46.52 12.76
N ASP A 614 -15.58 47.62 13.40
CA ASP A 614 -16.74 48.46 13.02
C ASP A 614 -16.37 49.98 12.90
N ALA A 615 -15.07 50.27 12.95
CA ALA A 615 -14.60 51.66 12.96
C ALA A 615 -14.78 52.33 11.59
N GLY A 616 -14.59 51.60 10.51
CA GLY A 616 -14.70 52.06 9.13
C GLY A 616 -15.95 51.60 8.42
N ILE A 617 -16.23 52.23 7.29
CA ILE A 617 -17.30 51.79 6.40
C ILE A 617 -16.70 50.81 5.42
N VAL A 618 -17.11 49.53 5.51
CA VAL A 618 -16.66 48.45 4.65
C VAL A 618 -17.09 48.71 3.20
N LEU A 619 -16.16 48.46 2.29
CA LEU A 619 -16.37 48.58 0.85
C LEU A 619 -16.67 47.26 0.22
N ASP A 620 -17.70 47.19 -0.59
CA ASP A 620 -17.95 46.06 -1.49
C ASP A 620 -16.88 46.07 -2.61
N ALA A 621 -16.04 45.04 -2.58
CA ALA A 621 -14.87 44.91 -3.42
C ALA A 621 -15.11 43.84 -4.47
N GLN A 622 -15.15 44.22 -5.76
CA GLN A 622 -15.34 43.31 -6.90
C GLN A 622 -14.23 43.52 -7.94
N GLU A 623 -13.64 42.42 -8.42
CA GLU A 623 -12.69 42.44 -9.53
C GLU A 623 -11.54 43.48 -9.40
N ASN A 624 -10.90 43.54 -8.22
CA ASN A 624 -9.83 44.51 -7.91
C ASN A 624 -10.26 45.98 -7.95
N LYS A 625 -11.55 46.25 -7.78
CA LYS A 625 -12.14 47.58 -7.81
C LYS A 625 -13.23 47.74 -6.76
N ALA A 626 -13.16 48.85 -6.03
CA ALA A 626 -14.21 49.26 -5.10
C ALA A 626 -14.67 50.70 -5.37
N LYS A 627 -15.89 51.02 -5.00
CA LYS A 627 -16.47 52.37 -5.16
C LYS A 627 -17.33 52.77 -3.98
N PHE A 628 -17.23 54.04 -3.60
CA PHE A 628 -18.18 54.62 -2.66
C PHE A 628 -18.60 56.06 -3.05
N LYS A 629 -19.70 56.52 -2.53
CA LYS A 629 -20.24 57.86 -2.81
C LYS A 629 -20.27 58.72 -1.56
N VAL A 630 -19.83 59.97 -1.67
CA VAL A 630 -19.90 60.97 -0.61
C VAL A 630 -20.63 62.26 -1.08
N LYS A 631 -21.27 62.96 -0.16
CA LYS A 631 -22.07 64.19 -0.45
C LYS A 631 -21.27 65.45 -0.25
N LYS A 632 -20.18 65.44 0.51
CA LYS A 632 -19.38 66.62 0.88
C LYS A 632 -17.95 66.50 0.38
N ASP A 633 -17.35 67.63 0.06
CA ASP A 633 -15.92 67.76 -0.13
C ASP A 633 -15.18 67.50 1.19
N GLY A 634 -13.95 67.07 1.15
CA GLY A 634 -13.18 66.76 2.33
C GLY A 634 -12.09 65.76 2.08
N VAL A 635 -11.43 65.40 3.15
CA VAL A 635 -10.41 64.29 3.16
C VAL A 635 -11.10 63.00 3.53
N TYR A 636 -10.78 61.95 2.83
CA TYR A 636 -11.22 60.59 3.12
C TYR A 636 -9.99 59.68 3.13
N THR A 637 -9.90 58.81 4.12
CA THR A 637 -8.84 57.82 4.19
C THR A 637 -9.41 56.45 3.83
N ILE A 638 -8.73 55.77 2.94
CA ILE A 638 -9.02 54.40 2.52
C ILE A 638 -7.99 53.49 3.19
N PHE A 639 -8.47 52.42 3.78
CA PHE A 639 -7.70 51.40 4.45
C PHE A 639 -7.87 50.08 3.72
N GLY A 640 -6.80 49.32 3.58
CA GLY A 640 -6.78 47.98 3.10
C GLY A 640 -5.92 47.09 4.00
N ILE A 641 -6.41 45.90 4.28
CA ILE A 641 -5.65 44.86 4.99
C ILE A 641 -5.68 43.57 4.15
N ASP A 642 -4.55 42.90 4.04
CA ASP A 642 -4.40 41.63 3.35
C ASP A 642 -4.73 40.43 4.27
N ASN A 643 -4.60 39.21 3.75
CA ASN A 643 -4.83 37.98 4.50
C ASN A 643 -3.70 37.65 5.50
N ARG A 644 -2.54 38.28 5.40
CA ARG A 644 -1.42 38.20 6.36
C ARG A 644 -1.53 39.19 7.49
N GLY A 645 -2.40 40.20 7.34
CA GLY A 645 -2.59 41.27 8.32
C GLY A 645 -1.75 42.52 8.05
N ASN A 646 -1.05 42.61 6.90
CA ASN A 646 -0.33 43.81 6.54
C ASN A 646 -1.33 44.89 6.10
N MET A 647 -1.08 46.14 6.51
CA MET A 647 -2.03 47.23 6.36
C MET A 647 -1.51 48.29 5.42
N SER A 648 -2.39 48.88 4.66
CA SER A 648 -2.14 50.07 3.85
C SER A 648 -3.21 51.13 4.06
N VAL A 649 -2.79 52.39 4.15
CA VAL A 649 -3.71 53.52 4.19
C VAL A 649 -3.33 54.53 3.11
N LYS A 650 -4.36 55.11 2.48
CA LYS A 650 -4.17 56.16 1.49
C LYS A 650 -5.28 57.21 1.58
N THR A 651 -4.94 58.48 1.55
CA THR A 651 -5.91 59.57 1.61
C THR A 651 -6.22 60.12 0.24
N VAL A 652 -7.46 60.50 0.04
CA VAL A 652 -7.91 61.32 -1.08
C VAL A 652 -8.52 62.59 -0.58
N THR A 653 -8.12 63.73 -1.16
CA THR A 653 -8.76 65.04 -0.90
C THR A 653 -9.69 65.36 -2.05
N ILE A 654 -10.97 65.36 -1.75
CA ILE A 654 -12.01 65.67 -2.72
C ILE A 654 -12.29 67.18 -2.65
N ARG A 655 -12.18 67.87 -3.77
CA ARG A 655 -12.50 69.29 -3.92
C ARG A 655 -13.33 69.50 -5.17
N THR A 656 -14.44 70.14 -5.04
CA THR A 656 -15.27 70.55 -6.19
C THR A 656 -14.83 71.95 -6.65
N VAL A 657 -14.28 72.03 -7.83
CA VAL A 657 -13.79 73.25 -8.44
C VAL A 657 -14.58 73.48 -9.70
N ARG A 658 -15.45 74.56 -9.72
CA ARG A 658 -16.22 74.88 -10.90
C ARG A 658 -15.41 75.69 -11.91
N ALA A 659 -15.66 75.43 -13.18
CA ALA A 659 -15.10 76.23 -14.24
C ALA A 659 -15.59 77.68 -14.18
N GLN A 660 -14.68 78.60 -14.33
CA GLN A 660 -14.97 80.05 -14.37
C GLN A 660 -15.05 80.57 -15.82
N THR A 661 -14.25 79.96 -16.74
CA THR A 661 -14.28 80.31 -18.16
C THR A 661 -14.24 79.01 -19.00
N LEU A 662 -14.88 79.12 -20.19
CA LEU A 662 -14.85 78.06 -21.21
C LEU A 662 -14.44 78.71 -22.55
N GLN A 663 -13.35 78.33 -23.13
CA GLN A 663 -12.86 78.75 -24.44
C GLN A 663 -12.69 77.54 -25.35
N LEU A 664 -12.94 77.74 -26.64
CA LEU A 664 -12.72 76.71 -27.68
C LEU A 664 -11.48 77.03 -28.47
N SER A 665 -10.86 75.99 -29.02
CA SER A 665 -9.69 76.12 -29.91
C SER A 665 -10.02 76.91 -31.19
N GLN A 666 -11.30 76.92 -31.60
CA GLN A 666 -11.85 77.71 -32.69
C GLN A 666 -13.33 78.05 -32.45
N THR A 667 -13.75 79.16 -33.01
CA THR A 667 -15.16 79.62 -32.93
C THR A 667 -15.92 79.43 -34.23
N ASP A 668 -15.17 79.19 -35.32
CA ASP A 668 -15.65 78.87 -36.66
C ASP A 668 -14.64 78.02 -37.41
N ARG A 669 -15.11 77.17 -38.33
CA ARG A 669 -14.27 76.36 -39.18
C ARG A 669 -15.00 75.89 -40.43
N ARG A 670 -14.25 75.92 -41.55
CA ARG A 670 -14.67 75.29 -42.81
C ARG A 670 -14.07 73.90 -42.92
N MET A 671 -14.83 72.90 -43.37
CA MET A 671 -14.43 71.48 -43.52
C MET A 671 -14.92 71.02 -44.90
N LEU A 672 -14.22 70.10 -45.50
CA LEU A 672 -14.70 69.34 -46.65
C LEU A 672 -15.54 68.13 -46.12
N VAL A 673 -16.46 67.65 -46.94
CA VAL A 673 -17.10 66.37 -46.64
C VAL A 673 -16.03 65.27 -46.40
N ASP A 674 -16.20 64.42 -45.40
CA ASP A 674 -15.30 63.41 -44.86
C ASP A 674 -14.10 63.90 -44.05
N ASP A 675 -13.93 65.23 -43.91
CA ASP A 675 -12.89 65.77 -43.02
C ASP A 675 -13.21 65.44 -41.54
N THR A 676 -12.13 65.29 -40.78
CA THR A 676 -12.22 65.20 -39.31
C THR A 676 -11.41 66.29 -38.62
N TYR A 677 -11.88 66.82 -37.53
CA TYR A 677 -11.20 67.80 -36.70
C TYR A 677 -11.50 67.63 -35.22
N THR A 678 -10.53 67.84 -34.34
CA THR A 678 -10.75 67.79 -32.90
C THR A 678 -10.90 69.19 -32.36
N LEU A 679 -12.13 69.59 -32.03
CA LEU A 679 -12.45 70.87 -31.34
C LEU A 679 -12.09 70.72 -29.87
N ARG A 680 -11.10 71.49 -29.40
CA ARG A 680 -10.64 71.42 -28.00
C ARG A 680 -11.37 72.52 -27.20
N ALA A 681 -11.79 72.07 -25.98
CA ALA A 681 -12.38 73.02 -24.99
C ALA A 681 -11.35 73.23 -23.86
N TYR A 682 -11.11 74.52 -23.57
CA TYR A 682 -10.21 74.89 -22.49
C TYR A 682 -11.03 75.54 -21.40
N ILE A 683 -10.98 75.02 -20.18
CA ILE A 683 -11.65 75.52 -18.98
C ILE A 683 -10.60 76.06 -18.00
N LYS A 684 -10.95 77.17 -17.30
CA LYS A 684 -10.13 77.71 -16.23
C LYS A 684 -10.97 77.82 -14.94
N PRO A 685 -10.39 77.54 -13.76
CA PRO A 685 -9.02 77.03 -13.60
C PRO A 685 -8.85 75.58 -14.19
N GLY A 686 -7.65 75.24 -14.56
CA GLY A 686 -7.34 73.87 -15.12
C GLY A 686 -7.60 72.75 -14.14
N SER A 687 -7.75 73.04 -12.85
CA SER A 687 -8.15 72.12 -11.79
C SER A 687 -9.68 71.93 -11.69
N SER A 688 -10.44 72.51 -12.63
CA SER A 688 -11.91 72.36 -12.62
C SER A 688 -12.37 70.92 -12.68
N THR A 689 -13.36 70.55 -11.88
CA THR A 689 -14.02 69.27 -11.85
C THR A 689 -15.20 69.16 -12.80
N ASP A 690 -15.46 70.24 -13.58
CA ASP A 690 -16.54 70.27 -14.54
C ASP A 690 -16.30 69.28 -15.70
N ARG A 691 -17.34 68.55 -16.05
CA ARG A 691 -17.39 67.76 -17.25
C ARG A 691 -17.76 68.67 -18.43
N VAL A 692 -17.08 68.45 -19.54
CA VAL A 692 -17.36 69.13 -20.81
C VAL A 692 -18.16 68.22 -21.71
N THR A 693 -19.25 68.72 -22.31
CA THR A 693 -20.09 68.01 -23.26
C THR A 693 -20.16 68.76 -24.59
N PHE A 694 -20.12 68.00 -25.66
CA PHE A 694 -20.21 68.52 -27.03
C PHE A 694 -21.51 68.02 -27.64
N THR A 695 -22.25 68.95 -28.35
CA THR A 695 -23.44 68.60 -29.12
C THR A 695 -23.42 69.32 -30.43
N SER A 696 -23.88 68.71 -31.48
CA SER A 696 -24.09 69.36 -32.80
C SER A 696 -25.53 69.83 -32.91
N SER A 697 -25.75 70.94 -33.64
CA SER A 697 -27.09 71.34 -34.01
C SER A 697 -27.70 70.49 -35.10
N ASP A 698 -26.84 69.76 -35.87
CA ASP A 698 -27.27 68.86 -36.91
C ASP A 698 -26.19 67.76 -37.07
N ASP A 699 -26.46 66.54 -36.56
CA ASP A 699 -25.57 65.39 -36.60
C ASP A 699 -25.50 64.76 -38.00
N SER A 700 -26.38 65.13 -38.93
CA SER A 700 -26.31 64.65 -40.33
C SER A 700 -25.32 65.47 -41.16
N ILE A 701 -25.02 66.69 -40.73
CA ILE A 701 -24.01 67.58 -41.38
C ILE A 701 -22.65 67.38 -40.69
N VAL A 702 -22.60 67.51 -39.35
CA VAL A 702 -21.41 67.34 -38.55
C VAL A 702 -21.70 66.54 -37.31
N ARG A 703 -21.13 65.34 -37.19
CA ARG A 703 -21.19 64.53 -35.99
C ARG A 703 -20.06 64.90 -35.04
N VAL A 704 -20.37 65.02 -33.74
CA VAL A 704 -19.37 65.32 -32.71
C VAL A 704 -19.30 64.16 -31.67
N SER A 705 -18.10 63.68 -31.37
CA SER A 705 -17.89 62.68 -30.32
C SER A 705 -17.75 63.34 -28.93
N ALA A 706 -17.83 62.52 -27.88
CA ALA A 706 -17.71 62.98 -26.47
C ALA A 706 -16.38 63.68 -26.16
N ASN A 707 -15.33 63.43 -26.92
CA ASN A 707 -14.00 64.07 -26.82
C ASN A 707 -13.75 65.18 -27.81
N GLY A 708 -14.80 65.65 -28.48
CA GLY A 708 -14.76 66.81 -29.38
C GLY A 708 -14.25 66.52 -30.79
N LYS A 709 -14.11 65.25 -31.23
CA LYS A 709 -13.81 64.91 -32.60
C LYS A 709 -15.06 65.15 -33.48
N LEU A 710 -14.92 66.08 -34.41
CA LEU A 710 -15.91 66.39 -35.44
C LEU A 710 -15.66 65.53 -36.66
N THR A 711 -16.75 65.08 -37.29
CA THR A 711 -16.72 64.42 -38.61
C THR A 711 -17.74 65.09 -39.49
N ALA A 712 -17.31 65.68 -40.62
CA ALA A 712 -18.16 66.29 -41.61
C ALA A 712 -18.78 65.19 -42.50
N LEU A 713 -20.12 65.12 -42.53
CA LEU A 713 -20.85 64.02 -43.20
C LEU A 713 -21.53 64.46 -44.49
N SER A 714 -22.05 65.68 -44.52
CA SER A 714 -22.74 66.27 -45.69
C SER A 714 -22.55 67.77 -45.78
N GLU A 715 -22.73 68.36 -46.98
CA GLU A 715 -22.68 69.80 -47.20
C GLU A 715 -23.76 70.54 -46.37
N GLY A 716 -23.40 71.64 -45.75
CA GLY A 716 -24.32 72.41 -44.92
C GLY A 716 -23.61 73.17 -43.78
N ASN A 717 -24.43 73.77 -42.92
CA ASN A 717 -23.98 74.51 -41.73
C ASN A 717 -24.39 73.77 -40.45
N ALA A 718 -23.47 73.58 -39.53
CA ALA A 718 -23.78 73.04 -38.19
C ALA A 718 -23.09 73.87 -37.11
N THR A 719 -23.71 73.98 -35.95
CA THR A 719 -23.13 74.65 -34.78
C THR A 719 -22.84 73.63 -33.69
N ILE A 720 -21.56 73.49 -33.35
CA ILE A 720 -21.14 72.68 -32.22
C ILE A 720 -21.32 73.55 -30.95
N THR A 721 -22.13 73.05 -30.04
CA THR A 721 -22.30 73.64 -28.73
C THR A 721 -21.51 72.84 -27.71
N VAL A 722 -20.69 73.55 -26.94
CA VAL A 722 -19.91 72.97 -25.85
C VAL A 722 -20.42 73.56 -24.54
N ARG A 723 -20.69 72.66 -23.57
CA ARG A 723 -21.18 73.04 -22.23
C ARG A 723 -20.36 72.41 -21.14
N THR A 724 -20.14 73.17 -20.06
CA THR A 724 -19.62 72.55 -18.80
C THR A 724 -20.79 72.14 -17.93
N SER A 725 -20.57 71.23 -16.96
CA SER A 725 -21.57 70.83 -15.97
C SER A 725 -21.98 72.04 -15.06
N SER A 726 -21.13 73.04 -14.90
CA SER A 726 -21.47 74.30 -14.22
C SER A 726 -22.33 75.26 -15.04
N GLY A 727 -22.60 74.92 -16.32
CA GLY A 727 -23.52 75.69 -17.17
C GLY A 727 -22.84 76.70 -18.11
N LEU A 728 -21.52 76.84 -18.14
CA LEU A 728 -20.85 77.63 -19.11
C LEU A 728 -21.09 77.10 -20.52
N LYS A 729 -21.29 77.95 -21.51
CA LYS A 729 -21.58 77.61 -22.89
C LYS A 729 -20.64 78.34 -23.84
N SER A 730 -20.14 77.64 -24.85
CA SER A 730 -19.39 78.20 -25.98
C SER A 730 -19.80 77.48 -27.27
N THR A 731 -19.66 78.11 -28.43
CA THR A 731 -20.10 77.53 -29.70
C THR A 731 -19.03 77.69 -30.76
N CYS A 732 -18.97 76.71 -31.69
CA CYS A 732 -18.19 76.78 -32.89
C CYS A 732 -19.07 76.51 -34.10
N LYS A 733 -19.05 77.50 -35.08
CA LYS A 733 -19.76 77.33 -36.34
C LYS A 733 -18.96 76.52 -37.30
N ILE A 734 -19.55 75.49 -37.92
CA ILE A 734 -18.91 74.64 -38.94
C ILE A 734 -19.67 74.83 -40.26
N VAL A 735 -18.91 75.09 -41.32
CA VAL A 735 -19.42 75.14 -42.70
C VAL A 735 -18.79 73.97 -43.44
N VAL A 736 -19.58 73.03 -43.87
CA VAL A 736 -19.14 71.91 -44.68
C VAL A 736 -19.43 72.17 -46.16
N VAL A 737 -18.43 71.97 -47.01
CA VAL A 737 -18.53 72.11 -48.46
C VAL A 737 -18.10 70.82 -49.16
N GLN A 738 -18.64 70.61 -50.36
CA GLN A 738 -18.26 69.47 -51.18
C GLN A 738 -16.78 69.58 -51.57
N LYS A 739 -16.10 68.39 -51.71
CA LYS A 739 -14.84 68.33 -52.38
C LYS A 739 -15.04 68.64 -53.86
N SER A 740 -14.43 69.72 -54.41
CA SER A 740 -14.45 69.98 -55.81
C SER A 740 -13.85 68.76 -56.52
N SER A 741 -14.64 68.07 -57.33
CA SER A 741 -14.14 67.08 -58.27
C SER A 741 -13.18 67.78 -59.26
N GLY A 742 -11.85 67.64 -58.97
CA GLY A 742 -10.85 68.03 -59.89
C GLY A 742 -10.62 66.94 -60.95
#